data_811ed3a1c09b73c4a7104e2d631b7e86
#
_entry.id   811ed3a1c09b73c4a7104e2d631b7e86
#
_cell.length_a   1.000
_cell.length_b   1.000
_cell.length_c   1.000
_cell.angle_alpha   90.00
_cell.angle_beta   90.00
_cell.angle_gamma   90.00
#
_symmetry.space_group_name_H-M   'P 1'
#
loop_
_entity.id
_entity.type
_entity.pdbx_description
1 polymer ?
#
loop_
_entity_poly.entity_id
_entity_poly.type
_entity_poly.pdbx_seq_one_letter_code
_entity_poly.pdbx_strand_id
1 'polypeptide(L)'
;MRDTAHSPRGRRSRVLAALTAIPLALTLAAAPAQASPAESDGAAKSDAASESTSATSSAAPESSAAPAAGEGSSSSNDDRTVLPLQSSLWTPAPEPGREPTPIRETEQNLPNLPGNVEVEKVQWLTERRVMLHIKSAAMPDVPVKVDMLLPRDWNRDPGRTFPTVWHLDGMRARDDWNGWVLETNIERYYADKNVIVVMPVGGESSFYTNWNEPDNGKNYQWESFLIQEMIPVLREGWRANEDRAVVGLSMGGTAAFNLAAHHPELFRFAGSYSGYLDTSSRGMPQAIGRAMQEAGGYDANKMWGPPTDQRWKDNDPKLNVEALKGISLYASAGSGNTGEWDVPSQSLPGIPENTAGFGLEVIARMTTETFAQRARAADVPLTLKIRDSGTHSWPYWQFEMNQSWPQLADALQLSDDDRGANCVVGGAIGERIKDFDNMGSCLSPEYEAGNGGVAQDFTNGRAYWHPATGAQFVWGRIGARYHEVGGPQSPLGYPKTSEMATPDGDGRYVHFENGSIYWTHETGAYLVMGDFMNLWGNEGWEKGRLGYPTSDRRDVPGGVVQDFQGGQIVKPAAGAPQVVLGAIGAAYRAGGGAEGPMGFALTGEIDIRDGGKFQRFEHGNIYWSAASGAHGVPDGAIMDHWGTTGWENGPFGYPVGPQKQIPAGGLEQEFQGGWIRQINGKIEEARR
;
A
#
# COMPACT_ATOMS: atom_id res chain seq x y z
N MET A 1 37.91 65.66 8.64
CA MET A 1 36.45 65.74 8.84
C MET A 1 35.97 64.32 8.90
N ARG A 2 35.82 63.83 9.99
CA ARG A 2 34.84 63.07 10.73
C ARG A 2 33.69 62.59 9.86
N ASP A 3 33.59 61.24 9.76
CA ASP A 3 32.28 60.62 9.83
C ASP A 3 32.34 59.20 10.38
N THR A 4 31.37 58.94 11.16
CA THR A 4 31.23 57.95 12.22
C THR A 4 30.62 56.63 11.71
N ALA A 5 31.22 55.52 12.16
CA ALA A 5 30.68 54.19 12.03
C ALA A 5 29.36 54.00 12.81
N HIS A 6 28.37 53.34 12.20
CA HIS A 6 27.27 52.70 12.89
C HIS A 6 27.24 51.21 12.59
N SER A 7 27.53 50.43 13.62
CA SER A 7 27.32 48.98 13.69
C SER A 7 25.87 48.72 14.14
N PRO A 8 25.15 47.73 13.57
CA PRO A 8 23.96 47.20 14.23
C PRO A 8 24.27 45.94 15.04
N ARG A 9 24.08 46.09 16.33
CA ARG A 9 23.99 44.97 17.30
C ARG A 9 22.67 44.24 17.15
N GLY A 10 22.76 42.88 17.24
CA GLY A 10 21.75 42.13 17.97
C GLY A 10 20.80 41.27 17.18
N ARG A 11 21.11 40.00 17.13
CA ARG A 11 20.14 38.86 17.25
C ARG A 11 20.93 37.56 17.51
N ARG A 12 21.38 37.44 18.74
CA ARG A 12 21.78 36.14 19.31
C ARG A 12 20.95 35.96 20.56
N SER A 13 19.87 35.20 20.47
CA SER A 13 19.18 34.58 21.62
C SER A 13 17.84 33.98 21.16
N ARG A 14 17.84 32.79 20.60
CA ARG A 14 16.66 31.89 20.51
C ARG A 14 16.98 30.44 20.19
N VAL A 15 18.25 30.02 20.15
CA VAL A 15 18.63 28.63 19.85
C VAL A 15 18.85 27.78 21.11
N LEU A 16 18.91 28.39 22.30
CA LEU A 16 19.23 27.64 23.52
C LEU A 16 18.02 27.04 24.26
N ALA A 17 16.80 27.39 23.90
CA ALA A 17 15.60 26.89 24.56
C ALA A 17 15.06 25.55 23.99
N ALA A 18 15.48 25.14 22.79
CA ALA A 18 15.02 23.91 22.18
C ALA A 18 15.79 22.65 22.65
N LEU A 19 16.98 22.84 23.20
CA LEU A 19 17.86 21.69 23.62
C LEU A 19 17.48 21.11 25.00
N THR A 20 16.61 21.72 25.76
CA THR A 20 16.19 21.22 27.09
C THR A 20 14.86 20.44 27.05
N ALA A 21 14.12 20.49 25.95
CA ALA A 21 12.83 19.79 25.82
C ALA A 21 12.95 18.35 25.21
N ILE A 22 14.08 18.03 24.60
CA ILE A 22 14.29 16.74 23.92
C ILE A 22 14.36 15.53 24.89
N PRO A 23 14.89 15.62 26.12
CA PRO A 23 14.84 14.49 27.05
C PRO A 23 13.46 14.14 27.59
N LEU A 24 12.49 15.07 27.51
CA LEU A 24 11.15 14.88 28.08
C LEU A 24 10.19 14.19 27.10
N ALA A 25 10.38 14.35 25.80
CA ALA A 25 9.56 13.68 24.77
C ALA A 25 9.89 12.19 24.63
N LEU A 26 11.14 11.79 24.92
CA LEU A 26 11.59 10.40 24.89
C LEU A 26 11.17 9.57 26.11
N THR A 27 10.73 10.22 27.20
CA THR A 27 10.31 9.51 28.44
C THR A 27 8.79 9.32 28.55
N LEU A 28 8.00 9.92 27.66
CA LEU A 28 6.52 9.77 27.66
C LEU A 28 5.99 8.60 26.80
N ALA A 29 6.85 7.92 26.08
CA ALA A 29 6.48 6.78 25.21
C ALA A 29 6.66 5.39 25.86
N ALA A 30 6.95 5.31 27.15
CA ALA A 30 7.14 4.03 27.83
C ALA A 30 6.15 3.88 29.01
N ALA A 31 4.91 3.44 28.70
CA ALA A 31 4.03 2.82 29.67
C ALA A 31 3.54 1.47 29.13
N PRO A 32 3.76 0.36 29.84
CA PRO A 32 3.28 -0.95 29.40
C PRO A 32 1.79 -1.09 29.63
N ALA A 33 1.08 -1.62 28.64
CA ALA A 33 -0.32 -2.03 28.77
C ALA A 33 -0.45 -3.19 29.75
N GLN A 34 -1.15 -2.97 30.86
CA GLN A 34 -1.64 -4.04 31.71
C GLN A 34 -3.10 -4.32 31.38
N ALA A 35 -3.37 -5.58 31.12
CA ALA A 35 -4.71 -6.14 30.98
C ALA A 35 -5.46 -6.10 32.30
N SER A 36 -6.74 -5.79 32.28
CA SER A 36 -7.66 -5.96 33.40
C SER A 36 -8.95 -6.65 32.96
N PRO A 37 -9.53 -7.49 33.84
CA PRO A 37 -10.70 -8.29 33.51
C PRO A 37 -12.03 -7.55 33.81
N ALA A 38 -13.08 -8.13 33.22
CA ALA A 38 -14.47 -7.72 33.26
C ALA A 38 -15.10 -7.79 34.70
N GLU A 39 -16.11 -6.98 34.89
CA GLU A 39 -17.45 -7.35 35.36
C GLU A 39 -18.27 -6.12 35.80
N SER A 40 -19.40 -5.98 35.29
CA SER A 40 -20.83 -6.11 35.61
C SER A 40 -21.52 -4.87 36.23
N ASP A 41 -22.69 -4.63 35.63
CA ASP A 41 -24.00 -4.20 36.18
C ASP A 41 -24.26 -2.78 36.69
N GLY A 42 -25.33 -2.23 36.14
CA GLY A 42 -26.20 -1.32 36.89
C GLY A 42 -26.87 -0.20 36.14
N ALA A 43 -27.97 -0.47 35.63
CA ALA A 43 -29.23 0.22 35.31
C ALA A 43 -29.45 1.68 35.74
N ALA A 44 -30.17 2.39 34.87
CA ALA A 44 -31.44 3.11 35.05
C ALA A 44 -31.48 4.58 34.61
N LYS A 45 -32.30 4.82 33.57
CA LYS A 45 -33.43 5.80 33.44
C LYS A 45 -33.11 7.29 33.74
N SER A 46 -33.60 8.25 33.00
CA SER A 46 -34.90 8.53 32.37
C SER A 46 -34.88 9.86 31.63
N ASP A 47 -35.68 9.94 30.55
CA ASP A 47 -36.65 10.99 30.16
C ASP A 47 -36.16 12.43 29.96
N ALA A 48 -36.53 13.19 29.02
CA ALA A 48 -37.67 13.33 28.14
C ALA A 48 -37.51 14.57 27.23
N ALA A 49 -38.03 14.49 26.03
CA ALA A 49 -38.88 15.44 25.30
C ALA A 49 -38.42 16.90 25.18
N SER A 50 -38.53 17.59 24.08
CA SER A 50 -39.52 17.71 23.02
C SER A 50 -39.16 18.88 22.07
N GLU A 51 -39.64 18.72 20.83
CA GLU A 51 -40.23 19.73 19.89
C GLU A 51 -39.37 20.87 19.36
N SER A 52 -39.18 20.85 18.13
CA SER A 52 -39.89 21.25 16.88
C SER A 52 -39.57 22.66 16.42
N THR A 53 -39.25 22.86 15.22
CA THR A 53 -39.91 23.51 14.12
C THR A 53 -38.96 24.03 13.03
N SER A 54 -39.20 23.55 11.86
CA SER A 54 -39.15 24.12 10.50
C SER A 54 -38.49 25.47 10.22
N ALA A 55 -37.66 25.55 9.17
CA ALA A 55 -37.99 26.13 7.86
C ALA A 55 -36.75 26.53 7.05
N THR A 56 -36.68 25.96 5.85
CA THR A 56 -36.32 26.55 4.53
C THR A 56 -35.17 27.54 4.42
N SER A 57 -34.30 27.17 3.50
CA SER A 57 -33.85 27.95 2.33
C SER A 57 -32.35 27.96 2.09
N SER A 58 -32.01 27.29 0.99
CA SER A 58 -31.02 27.62 -0.05
C SER A 58 -29.77 28.42 0.31
N ALA A 59 -28.66 27.82 0.15
CA ALA A 59 -27.51 28.24 -0.67
C ALA A 59 -26.35 27.30 -0.43
N ALA A 60 -25.82 26.71 -1.47
CA ALA A 60 -24.58 25.97 -1.41
C ALA A 60 -23.41 26.93 -1.17
N PRO A 61 -22.43 26.57 -0.37
CA PRO A 61 -21.07 27.01 -0.58
C PRO A 61 -20.24 25.88 -1.13
N GLU A 62 -19.44 26.20 -2.12
CA GLU A 62 -18.32 25.41 -2.57
C GLU A 62 -17.48 24.95 -1.37
N SER A 63 -17.41 23.66 -1.18
CA SER A 63 -16.51 23.06 -0.22
C SER A 63 -15.30 22.54 -0.98
N SER A 64 -14.19 23.20 -0.81
CA SER A 64 -12.88 22.62 -1.03
C SER A 64 -12.75 21.37 -0.16
N ALA A 65 -12.83 20.19 -0.79
CA ALA A 65 -12.60 18.93 -0.11
C ALA A 65 -11.10 18.80 0.18
N ALA A 66 -10.75 18.90 1.45
CA ALA A 66 -9.48 18.36 1.93
C ALA A 66 -9.48 16.84 1.76
N PRO A 67 -8.36 16.23 1.36
CA PRO A 67 -8.26 14.79 1.28
C PRO A 67 -8.43 14.18 2.68
N ALA A 68 -9.23 13.14 2.76
CA ALA A 68 -9.40 12.38 3.98
C ALA A 68 -8.05 11.79 4.42
N ALA A 69 -7.66 12.12 5.62
CA ALA A 69 -6.47 11.61 6.25
C ALA A 69 -6.58 10.08 6.43
N GLY A 70 -5.61 9.37 5.90
CA GLY A 70 -5.38 7.99 6.27
C GLY A 70 -4.94 7.89 7.74
N GLU A 71 -5.35 6.86 8.43
CA GLU A 71 -4.99 6.61 9.82
C GLU A 71 -3.48 6.55 10.00
N GLY A 72 -2.97 7.19 11.06
CA GLY A 72 -1.56 7.27 11.35
C GLY A 72 -0.93 5.91 11.61
N SER A 73 0.18 5.65 10.94
CA SER A 73 0.90 4.43 11.11
C SER A 73 1.51 4.34 12.50
N SER A 74 1.03 3.42 13.30
CA SER A 74 1.77 2.92 14.44
C SER A 74 2.96 2.10 13.91
N SER A 75 4.10 2.25 14.53
CA SER A 75 5.38 1.68 14.11
C SER A 75 5.47 0.15 14.20
N SER A 76 4.46 -0.58 13.75
CA SER A 76 4.56 -2.01 13.54
C SER A 76 4.82 -2.29 12.06
N ASN A 77 5.65 -3.25 11.75
CA ASN A 77 5.93 -3.69 10.38
C ASN A 77 4.70 -4.13 9.59
N ASP A 78 3.53 -4.21 10.24
CA ASP A 78 2.27 -4.58 9.64
C ASP A 78 1.40 -3.39 9.24
N ASP A 79 1.82 -2.16 9.59
CA ASP A 79 1.01 -0.96 9.30
C ASP A 79 1.30 -0.47 7.88
N ARG A 80 0.68 -1.12 6.94
CA ARG A 80 0.61 -0.70 5.55
C ARG A 80 -0.54 0.27 5.38
N THR A 81 -0.41 1.44 5.96
CA THR A 81 -1.26 2.54 5.56
C THR A 81 -1.06 2.75 4.08
N VAL A 82 -2.06 2.37 3.32
CA VAL A 82 -2.11 2.58 1.89
C VAL A 82 -2.18 4.07 1.66
N LEU A 83 -1.02 4.69 1.56
CA LEU A 83 -0.96 6.06 1.09
C LEU A 83 -1.44 6.09 -0.36
N PRO A 84 -2.16 7.15 -0.79
CA PRO A 84 -2.60 7.29 -2.19
C PRO A 84 -1.47 7.17 -3.21
N LEU A 85 -0.21 7.23 -2.75
CA LEU A 85 1.02 7.15 -3.53
C LEU A 85 1.60 5.74 -3.64
N GLN A 86 0.89 4.71 -3.19
CA GLN A 86 1.43 3.36 -3.23
C GLN A 86 1.79 2.89 -4.63
N SER A 87 2.97 2.36 -4.61
CA SER A 87 3.64 1.43 -5.52
C SER A 87 2.94 1.13 -6.83
N SER A 88 3.76 1.18 -7.87
CA SER A 88 3.58 0.37 -9.06
C SER A 88 2.14 0.07 -9.46
N LEU A 89 1.63 0.84 -10.40
CA LEU A 89 0.43 0.45 -11.17
C LEU A 89 0.59 -0.91 -11.88
N TRP A 90 1.78 -1.51 -11.82
CA TRP A 90 2.17 -2.71 -12.55
C TRP A 90 2.22 -3.97 -11.71
N THR A 91 2.41 -3.84 -10.39
CA THR A 91 2.45 -4.99 -9.47
C THR A 91 1.69 -4.65 -8.19
N PRO A 92 0.72 -5.47 -7.76
CA PRO A 92 0.13 -5.34 -6.43
C PRO A 92 1.23 -5.44 -5.38
N ALA A 93 1.17 -4.62 -4.33
CA ALA A 93 2.07 -4.80 -3.20
C ALA A 93 1.84 -6.21 -2.62
N PRO A 94 2.90 -6.98 -2.36
CA PRO A 94 2.73 -8.30 -1.78
C PRO A 94 2.22 -8.22 -0.35
N GLU A 95 1.45 -9.23 0.04
CA GLU A 95 1.00 -9.36 1.44
C GLU A 95 2.20 -9.58 2.37
N PRO A 96 2.13 -9.12 3.65
CA PRO A 96 3.19 -9.33 4.62
C PRO A 96 3.53 -10.81 4.78
N GLY A 97 4.84 -11.11 4.77
CA GLY A 97 5.34 -12.45 4.96
C GLY A 97 5.09 -13.44 3.85
N ARG A 98 4.55 -12.99 2.70
CA ARG A 98 4.39 -13.84 1.52
C ARG A 98 5.57 -13.65 0.58
N GLU A 99 6.27 -14.74 0.31
CA GLU A 99 7.31 -14.75 -0.72
C GLU A 99 6.71 -14.43 -2.09
N PRO A 100 7.42 -13.68 -2.94
CA PRO A 100 6.94 -13.37 -4.29
C PRO A 100 6.75 -14.64 -5.11
N THR A 101 5.69 -14.67 -5.93
CA THR A 101 5.52 -15.73 -6.91
C THR A 101 6.20 -15.31 -8.21
N PRO A 102 7.35 -15.90 -8.57
CA PRO A 102 8.04 -15.55 -9.79
C PRO A 102 7.27 -16.03 -11.03
N ILE A 103 7.36 -15.28 -12.12
CA ILE A 103 6.86 -15.73 -13.43
C ILE A 103 7.76 -16.80 -14.04
N ARG A 104 9.03 -16.80 -13.64
CA ARG A 104 10.03 -17.84 -14.00
C ARG A 104 11.20 -17.80 -13.02
N GLU A 105 11.92 -18.93 -12.92
CA GLU A 105 13.19 -19.04 -12.22
C GLU A 105 14.27 -19.48 -13.20
N THR A 106 15.48 -18.96 -13.03
CA THR A 106 16.65 -19.35 -13.83
C THR A 106 17.87 -19.49 -12.95
N GLU A 107 18.79 -20.33 -13.37
CA GLU A 107 20.13 -20.44 -12.78
C GLU A 107 21.07 -19.50 -13.53
N GLN A 108 22.07 -18.96 -12.82
CA GLN A 108 23.09 -18.12 -13.41
C GLN A 108 24.46 -18.54 -12.88
N ASN A 109 25.28 -19.10 -13.76
CA ASN A 109 26.65 -19.46 -13.44
C ASN A 109 27.60 -18.31 -13.81
N LEU A 110 28.26 -17.71 -12.82
CA LEU A 110 29.24 -16.62 -12.98
C LEU A 110 30.61 -17.10 -12.47
N PRO A 111 31.48 -17.65 -13.33
CA PRO A 111 32.69 -18.35 -12.91
C PRO A 111 33.80 -17.44 -12.37
N ASN A 112 33.71 -16.11 -12.58
CA ASN A 112 34.76 -15.15 -12.18
C ASN A 112 34.41 -14.39 -10.90
N LEU A 113 33.45 -14.83 -10.11
CA LEU A 113 33.11 -14.20 -8.86
C LEU A 113 34.19 -14.44 -7.79
N PRO A 114 34.42 -13.50 -6.86
CA PRO A 114 35.44 -13.64 -5.83
C PRO A 114 35.06 -14.70 -4.78
N GLY A 115 36.02 -15.45 -4.32
CA GLY A 115 35.86 -16.40 -3.21
C GLY A 115 34.81 -17.48 -3.51
N ASN A 116 33.89 -17.69 -2.56
CA ASN A 116 32.79 -18.65 -2.66
C ASN A 116 31.44 -17.96 -2.96
N VAL A 117 31.47 -16.78 -3.59
CA VAL A 117 30.25 -16.07 -3.98
C VAL A 117 29.62 -16.80 -5.17
N GLU A 118 28.32 -16.99 -5.08
CA GLU A 118 27.54 -17.71 -6.07
C GLU A 118 26.12 -17.11 -6.18
N VAL A 119 25.59 -16.98 -7.40
CA VAL A 119 24.18 -16.66 -7.61
C VAL A 119 23.42 -17.99 -7.63
N GLU A 120 22.83 -18.36 -6.50
CA GLU A 120 22.13 -19.64 -6.34
C GLU A 120 20.84 -19.71 -7.16
N LYS A 121 20.15 -18.58 -7.27
CA LYS A 121 18.85 -18.52 -7.93
C LYS A 121 18.55 -17.10 -8.43
N VAL A 122 17.90 -17.01 -9.58
CA VAL A 122 17.34 -15.77 -10.14
C VAL A 122 15.84 -15.95 -10.31
N GLN A 123 15.05 -15.18 -9.58
CA GLN A 123 13.60 -15.17 -9.69
C GLN A 123 13.17 -13.94 -10.50
N TRP A 124 12.55 -14.17 -11.63
CA TRP A 124 11.93 -13.14 -12.44
C TRP A 124 10.52 -12.85 -11.90
N LEU A 125 10.31 -11.70 -11.32
CA LEU A 125 9.03 -11.29 -10.76
C LEU A 125 8.15 -10.61 -11.82
N THR A 126 8.79 -9.89 -12.74
CA THR A 126 8.23 -9.38 -13.99
C THR A 126 9.27 -9.53 -15.09
N GLU A 127 8.97 -9.11 -16.32
CA GLU A 127 9.96 -9.09 -17.41
C GLU A 127 11.13 -8.11 -17.15
N ARG A 128 11.01 -7.24 -16.15
CA ARG A 128 12.00 -6.21 -15.82
C ARG A 128 12.35 -6.14 -14.34
N ARG A 129 11.76 -6.97 -13.51
CA ARG A 129 12.07 -7.03 -12.08
C ARG A 129 12.54 -8.42 -11.72
N VAL A 130 13.70 -8.50 -11.11
CA VAL A 130 14.35 -9.76 -10.75
C VAL A 130 14.84 -9.75 -9.31
N MET A 131 14.68 -10.86 -8.62
CA MET A 131 15.24 -11.12 -7.29
C MET A 131 16.40 -12.09 -7.42
N LEU A 132 17.60 -11.65 -7.04
CA LEU A 132 18.77 -12.51 -6.95
C LEU A 132 18.86 -13.10 -5.54
N HIS A 133 19.20 -14.37 -5.46
CA HIS A 133 19.62 -15.04 -4.24
C HIS A 133 21.11 -15.31 -4.33
N ILE A 134 21.91 -14.60 -3.54
CA ILE A 134 23.37 -14.64 -3.61
C ILE A 134 23.91 -15.31 -2.34
N LYS A 135 24.61 -16.41 -2.53
CA LYS A 135 25.43 -17.00 -1.50
C LYS A 135 26.65 -16.10 -1.28
N SER A 136 26.65 -15.41 -0.14
CA SER A 136 27.69 -14.45 0.21
C SER A 136 28.85 -15.13 0.94
N ALA A 137 30.08 -14.75 0.62
CA ALA A 137 31.24 -15.14 1.39
C ALA A 137 31.38 -14.32 2.69
N ALA A 138 30.92 -13.06 2.66
CA ALA A 138 30.94 -12.18 3.83
C ALA A 138 29.80 -12.48 4.83
N MET A 139 28.64 -12.93 4.33
CA MET A 139 27.47 -13.28 5.15
C MET A 139 26.95 -14.67 4.77
N PRO A 140 27.67 -15.76 5.16
CA PRO A 140 27.41 -17.11 4.64
C PRO A 140 26.20 -17.83 5.23
N ASP A 141 25.58 -17.31 6.28
CA ASP A 141 24.55 -18.03 7.05
C ASP A 141 23.26 -18.24 6.24
N VAL A 142 22.86 -17.26 5.43
CA VAL A 142 21.70 -17.32 4.52
C VAL A 142 22.00 -16.57 3.22
N PRO A 143 21.43 -16.98 2.08
CA PRO A 143 21.57 -16.23 0.83
C PRO A 143 21.06 -14.79 0.98
N VAL A 144 21.86 -13.84 0.54
CA VAL A 144 21.46 -12.43 0.51
C VAL A 144 20.59 -12.18 -0.71
N LYS A 145 19.42 -11.62 -0.49
CA LYS A 145 18.49 -11.27 -1.58
C LYS A 145 18.79 -9.86 -2.10
N VAL A 146 18.67 -9.68 -3.40
CA VAL A 146 18.78 -8.39 -4.06
C VAL A 146 17.69 -8.24 -5.09
N ASP A 147 16.80 -7.29 -4.88
CA ASP A 147 15.76 -6.93 -5.81
C ASP A 147 16.30 -5.92 -6.84
N MET A 148 16.06 -6.14 -8.11
CA MET A 148 16.59 -5.29 -9.17
C MET A 148 15.53 -4.92 -10.19
N LEU A 149 15.58 -3.68 -10.67
CA LEU A 149 14.82 -3.25 -11.84
C LEU A 149 15.79 -3.10 -13.02
N LEU A 150 15.43 -3.74 -14.13
CA LEU A 150 16.22 -3.70 -15.35
C LEU A 150 15.92 -2.43 -16.15
N PRO A 151 16.88 -1.92 -16.93
CA PRO A 151 16.72 -0.71 -17.74
C PRO A 151 15.63 -0.83 -18.79
N ARG A 152 15.09 0.31 -19.23
CA ARG A 152 14.09 0.37 -20.33
C ARG A 152 14.52 -0.44 -21.56
N ASP A 153 15.76 -0.28 -21.99
CA ASP A 153 16.28 -0.88 -23.22
C ASP A 153 16.98 -2.24 -23.00
N TRP A 154 16.72 -2.90 -21.86
CA TRP A 154 17.36 -4.17 -21.50
C TRP A 154 17.27 -5.23 -22.60
N ASN A 155 16.08 -5.44 -23.15
CA ASN A 155 15.84 -6.45 -24.21
C ASN A 155 16.10 -5.90 -25.61
N ARG A 156 16.12 -4.57 -25.77
CA ARG A 156 16.29 -3.91 -27.07
C ARG A 156 17.73 -3.90 -27.54
N ASP A 157 18.68 -3.72 -26.63
CA ASP A 157 20.11 -3.68 -26.93
C ASP A 157 20.90 -4.63 -26.02
N PRO A 158 21.04 -5.91 -26.41
CA PRO A 158 21.74 -6.91 -25.59
C PRO A 158 23.24 -6.63 -25.37
N GLY A 159 23.87 -5.81 -26.22
CA GLY A 159 25.28 -5.46 -26.11
C GLY A 159 25.57 -4.25 -25.21
N ARG A 160 24.53 -3.52 -24.80
CA ARG A 160 24.66 -2.31 -24.02
C ARG A 160 24.91 -2.59 -22.54
N THR A 161 25.80 -1.81 -21.93
CA THR A 161 25.97 -1.75 -20.48
C THR A 161 25.25 -0.53 -19.90
N PHE A 162 24.90 -0.58 -18.62
CA PHE A 162 24.09 0.43 -17.96
C PHE A 162 24.70 0.85 -16.62
N PRO A 163 24.55 2.12 -16.22
CA PRO A 163 24.89 2.54 -14.87
C PRO A 163 23.91 1.97 -13.84
N THR A 164 24.34 1.94 -12.58
CA THR A 164 23.53 1.42 -11.49
C THR A 164 23.12 2.51 -10.51
N VAL A 165 21.90 2.39 -9.98
CA VAL A 165 21.38 3.24 -8.89
C VAL A 165 21.00 2.32 -7.73
N TRP A 166 21.72 2.45 -6.63
CA TRP A 166 21.52 1.62 -5.44
C TRP A 166 20.59 2.35 -4.47
N HIS A 167 19.50 1.69 -4.08
CA HIS A 167 18.52 2.20 -3.14
C HIS A 167 18.61 1.44 -1.81
N LEU A 168 19.17 2.07 -0.78
CA LEU A 168 19.32 1.51 0.55
C LEU A 168 18.08 1.80 1.39
N ASP A 169 17.62 0.78 2.11
CA ASP A 169 16.42 0.81 2.95
C ASP A 169 16.68 1.48 4.32
N GLY A 170 15.60 1.71 5.08
CA GLY A 170 15.66 2.30 6.41
C GLY A 170 15.97 1.31 7.53
N MET A 171 15.81 1.78 8.78
CA MET A 171 16.14 1.02 10.00
C MET A 171 15.34 -0.29 10.14
N ARG A 172 14.13 -0.35 9.58
CA ARG A 172 13.21 -1.50 9.63
C ARG A 172 13.18 -2.29 8.32
N ALA A 173 14.33 -2.37 7.63
CA ALA A 173 14.49 -3.15 6.42
C ALA A 173 14.09 -4.61 6.65
N ARG A 174 13.23 -5.14 5.80
CA ARG A 174 12.65 -6.49 5.93
C ARG A 174 13.52 -7.53 5.23
N ASP A 175 13.49 -8.77 5.70
CA ASP A 175 14.21 -9.90 5.08
C ASP A 175 13.48 -10.52 3.87
N ASP A 176 12.22 -10.14 3.64
CA ASP A 176 11.41 -10.66 2.53
C ASP A 176 11.41 -9.73 1.31
N TRP A 177 11.21 -8.42 1.52
CA TRP A 177 11.10 -7.40 0.48
C TRP A 177 11.85 -6.13 0.84
N ASN A 178 12.31 -5.40 -0.18
CA ASN A 178 12.84 -4.05 0.01
C ASN A 178 11.70 -3.03 0.17
N GLY A 179 11.82 -2.13 1.15
CA GLY A 179 10.79 -1.13 1.44
C GLY A 179 10.50 -0.16 0.30
N TRP A 180 11.49 0.16 -0.55
CA TRP A 180 11.26 1.00 -1.72
C TRP A 180 10.22 0.44 -2.68
N VAL A 181 10.16 -0.88 -2.81
CA VAL A 181 9.17 -1.55 -3.65
C VAL A 181 7.80 -1.62 -2.98
N LEU A 182 7.79 -1.79 -1.65
CA LEU A 182 6.53 -1.92 -0.89
C LEU A 182 5.80 -0.58 -0.74
N GLU A 183 6.56 0.49 -0.53
CA GLU A 183 6.03 1.76 -0.03
C GLU A 183 6.09 2.89 -1.06
N THR A 184 6.67 2.63 -2.25
CA THR A 184 6.82 3.65 -3.29
C THR A 184 6.43 3.14 -4.68
N ASN A 185 6.38 4.04 -5.64
CA ASN A 185 6.19 3.71 -7.04
C ASN A 185 7.52 3.48 -7.81
N ILE A 186 8.59 3.04 -7.13
CA ILE A 186 9.94 2.95 -7.70
C ILE A 186 10.00 2.16 -9.00
N GLU A 187 9.28 1.03 -9.10
CA GLU A 187 9.22 0.20 -10.31
C GLU A 187 8.69 0.99 -11.51
N ARG A 188 7.59 1.71 -11.31
CA ARG A 188 7.01 2.57 -12.33
C ARG A 188 7.91 3.77 -12.63
N TYR A 189 8.49 4.40 -11.60
CA TYR A 189 9.32 5.58 -11.75
C TYR A 189 10.55 5.32 -12.62
N TYR A 190 11.17 4.15 -12.50
CA TYR A 190 12.32 3.76 -13.31
C TYR A 190 11.96 3.03 -14.61
N ALA A 191 10.66 2.84 -14.90
CA ALA A 191 10.21 2.06 -16.05
C ALA A 191 10.71 2.59 -17.41
N ASP A 192 10.88 3.90 -17.54
CA ASP A 192 11.30 4.60 -18.75
C ASP A 192 12.78 5.00 -18.77
N LYS A 193 13.56 4.63 -17.75
CA LYS A 193 14.94 5.04 -17.56
C LYS A 193 15.94 3.93 -17.90
N ASN A 194 17.11 4.31 -18.39
CA ASN A 194 18.18 3.36 -18.75
C ASN A 194 19.23 3.22 -17.64
N VAL A 195 18.79 2.81 -16.46
CA VAL A 195 19.64 2.45 -15.32
C VAL A 195 19.20 1.11 -14.73
N ILE A 196 20.12 0.37 -14.14
CA ILE A 196 19.81 -0.78 -13.29
C ILE A 196 19.56 -0.27 -11.89
N VAL A 197 18.37 -0.48 -11.34
CA VAL A 197 18.09 -0.17 -9.93
C VAL A 197 18.44 -1.39 -9.09
N VAL A 198 19.20 -1.20 -8.02
CA VAL A 198 19.70 -2.27 -7.14
C VAL A 198 19.18 -2.00 -5.73
N MET A 199 18.39 -2.90 -5.20
CA MET A 199 17.74 -2.79 -3.91
C MET A 199 18.08 -4.02 -3.04
N PRO A 200 19.09 -3.94 -2.19
CA PRO A 200 19.40 -5.01 -1.23
C PRO A 200 18.20 -5.27 -0.32
N VAL A 201 17.86 -6.54 -0.07
CA VAL A 201 16.76 -6.95 0.78
C VAL A 201 17.31 -7.41 2.13
N GLY A 202 16.75 -6.90 3.22
CA GLY A 202 17.25 -7.14 4.57
C GLY A 202 18.17 -6.03 5.09
N GLY A 203 18.85 -6.33 6.18
CA GLY A 203 19.76 -5.38 6.83
C GLY A 203 19.08 -4.47 7.85
N GLU A 204 18.04 -4.96 8.53
CA GLU A 204 17.40 -4.26 9.64
C GLU A 204 18.47 -3.77 10.63
N SER A 205 18.46 -2.49 10.97
CA SER A 205 19.42 -1.83 11.88
C SER A 205 20.90 -1.93 11.48
N SER A 206 21.22 -2.38 10.25
CA SER A 206 22.59 -2.70 9.84
C SER A 206 23.50 -1.50 9.56
N PHE A 207 22.92 -0.34 9.23
CA PHE A 207 23.61 0.81 8.62
C PHE A 207 24.43 0.43 7.38
N TYR A 208 24.12 -0.74 6.77
CA TYR A 208 24.83 -1.31 5.63
C TYR A 208 26.37 -1.32 5.79
N THR A 209 26.83 -1.56 7.03
CA THR A 209 28.24 -1.56 7.41
C THR A 209 28.67 -2.96 7.87
N ASN A 210 29.97 -3.14 8.06
CA ASN A 210 30.53 -4.34 8.67
C ASN A 210 30.46 -4.22 10.19
N TRP A 211 29.71 -5.10 10.83
CA TRP A 211 29.60 -5.13 12.28
C TRP A 211 30.81 -5.75 12.93
N ASN A 212 31.15 -5.26 14.11
CA ASN A 212 32.27 -5.77 14.89
C ASN A 212 32.00 -7.16 15.47
N GLU A 213 30.74 -7.40 15.88
CA GLU A 213 30.33 -8.66 16.48
C GLU A 213 28.89 -9.00 15.98
N PRO A 214 28.58 -10.32 15.85
CA PRO A 214 27.21 -10.74 15.59
C PRO A 214 26.25 -10.32 16.71
N ASP A 215 25.00 -10.02 16.34
CA ASP A 215 23.93 -9.71 17.27
C ASP A 215 22.57 -10.19 16.76
N ASN A 216 21.68 -10.58 17.66
CA ASN A 216 20.29 -10.99 17.39
C ASN A 216 20.18 -12.00 16.21
N GLY A 217 21.11 -12.96 16.15
CA GLY A 217 21.15 -13.98 15.10
C GLY A 217 21.64 -13.49 13.74
N LYS A 218 22.14 -12.28 13.63
CA LYS A 218 22.70 -11.69 12.39
C LYS A 218 24.19 -11.43 12.55
N ASN A 219 24.95 -11.73 11.50
CA ASN A 219 26.36 -11.37 11.37
C ASN A 219 26.51 -10.44 10.16
N TYR A 220 26.24 -9.17 10.35
CA TYR A 220 26.21 -8.20 9.28
C TYR A 220 27.61 -7.79 8.80
N GLN A 221 27.87 -8.04 7.51
CA GLN A 221 29.06 -7.62 6.78
C GLN A 221 28.63 -6.97 5.45
N TRP A 222 27.68 -6.03 5.55
CA TRP A 222 27.01 -5.46 4.40
C TRP A 222 27.92 -4.67 3.47
N GLU A 223 28.87 -3.89 4.02
CA GLU A 223 29.81 -3.13 3.19
C GLU A 223 30.68 -4.07 2.35
N SER A 224 31.20 -5.15 2.95
CA SER A 224 31.95 -6.18 2.23
C SER A 224 31.09 -6.84 1.15
N PHE A 225 29.85 -7.20 1.45
CA PHE A 225 28.93 -7.76 0.46
C PHE A 225 28.69 -6.80 -0.69
N LEU A 226 28.29 -5.56 -0.40
CA LEU A 226 27.94 -4.57 -1.43
C LEU A 226 29.11 -4.24 -2.35
N ILE A 227 30.31 -4.04 -1.79
CA ILE A 227 31.46 -3.56 -2.55
C ILE A 227 32.25 -4.71 -3.18
N GLN A 228 32.50 -5.78 -2.44
CA GLN A 228 33.42 -6.83 -2.89
C GLN A 228 32.70 -7.97 -3.62
N GLU A 229 31.41 -8.17 -3.38
CA GLU A 229 30.64 -9.28 -3.95
C GLU A 229 29.58 -8.83 -4.96
N MET A 230 28.74 -7.84 -4.60
CA MET A 230 27.66 -7.37 -5.45
C MET A 230 28.16 -6.71 -6.73
N ILE A 231 29.19 -5.86 -6.66
CA ILE A 231 29.75 -5.19 -7.85
C ILE A 231 30.20 -6.22 -8.90
N PRO A 232 31.00 -7.26 -8.55
CA PRO A 232 31.33 -8.33 -9.49
C PRO A 232 30.09 -9.06 -10.05
N VAL A 233 29.10 -9.39 -9.24
CA VAL A 233 27.84 -10.03 -9.72
C VAL A 233 27.13 -9.16 -10.75
N LEU A 234 27.00 -7.85 -10.49
CA LEU A 234 26.34 -6.92 -11.40
C LEU A 234 27.13 -6.76 -12.72
N ARG A 235 28.44 -6.68 -12.64
CA ARG A 235 29.31 -6.52 -13.80
C ARG A 235 29.32 -7.79 -14.67
N GLU A 236 29.53 -8.97 -14.07
CA GLU A 236 29.66 -10.23 -14.77
C GLU A 236 28.33 -10.74 -15.34
N GLY A 237 27.24 -10.57 -14.58
CA GLY A 237 25.94 -11.17 -14.91
C GLY A 237 24.86 -10.22 -15.41
N TRP A 238 25.00 -8.91 -15.15
CA TRP A 238 23.89 -7.97 -15.31
C TRP A 238 24.25 -6.70 -16.11
N ARG A 239 25.33 -6.73 -16.89
CA ARG A 239 25.73 -5.64 -17.78
C ARG A 239 25.87 -4.27 -17.09
N ALA A 240 26.21 -4.26 -15.79
CA ALA A 240 26.51 -3.03 -15.09
C ALA A 240 27.85 -2.46 -15.56
N ASN A 241 27.91 -1.14 -15.80
CA ASN A 241 29.14 -0.42 -16.06
C ASN A 241 29.76 0.12 -14.75
N GLU A 242 30.78 0.98 -14.86
CA GLU A 242 31.48 1.52 -13.69
C GLU A 242 30.83 2.77 -13.09
N ASP A 243 29.76 3.29 -13.70
CA ASP A 243 29.05 4.47 -13.18
C ASP A 243 27.96 4.05 -12.18
N ARG A 244 28.12 4.49 -10.94
CA ARG A 244 27.22 4.13 -9.82
C ARG A 244 26.75 5.34 -9.06
N ALA A 245 25.48 5.30 -8.69
CA ALA A 245 24.87 6.18 -7.72
C ALA A 245 24.40 5.35 -6.51
N VAL A 246 24.53 5.92 -5.32
CA VAL A 246 23.95 5.33 -4.10
C VAL A 246 23.05 6.34 -3.44
N VAL A 247 21.82 5.92 -3.15
CA VAL A 247 20.83 6.71 -2.42
C VAL A 247 20.25 5.87 -1.30
N GLY A 248 19.73 6.52 -0.29
CA GLY A 248 19.05 5.81 0.79
C GLY A 248 18.21 6.75 1.63
N LEU A 249 17.32 6.15 2.39
CA LEU A 249 16.46 6.85 3.34
C LEU A 249 16.85 6.51 4.78
N SER A 250 16.69 7.47 5.71
CA SER A 250 16.92 7.23 7.12
C SER A 250 18.31 6.59 7.38
N MET A 251 18.37 5.41 7.99
CA MET A 251 19.57 4.60 8.14
C MET A 251 20.33 4.41 6.82
N GLY A 252 19.59 4.08 5.74
CA GLY A 252 20.19 3.93 4.41
C GLY A 252 20.76 5.23 3.84
N GLY A 253 20.20 6.39 4.20
CA GLY A 253 20.74 7.69 3.85
C GLY A 253 22.08 7.98 4.52
N THR A 254 22.25 7.57 5.78
CA THR A 254 23.54 7.56 6.48
C THR A 254 24.53 6.64 5.79
N ALA A 255 24.09 5.42 5.47
CA ALA A 255 24.91 4.41 4.81
C ALA A 255 25.37 4.84 3.41
N ALA A 256 24.51 5.49 2.64
CA ALA A 256 24.85 5.99 1.30
C ALA A 256 26.05 6.96 1.34
N PHE A 257 26.06 7.87 2.30
CA PHE A 257 27.17 8.80 2.49
C PHE A 257 28.43 8.15 3.04
N ASN A 258 28.29 7.17 3.95
CA ASN A 258 29.45 6.41 4.46
C ASN A 258 30.07 5.56 3.35
N LEU A 259 29.28 4.80 2.58
CA LEU A 259 29.80 4.00 1.47
C LEU A 259 30.52 4.91 0.43
N ALA A 260 29.93 6.05 0.11
CA ALA A 260 30.58 7.00 -0.81
C ALA A 260 31.86 7.61 -0.23
N ALA A 261 31.92 7.86 1.09
CA ALA A 261 33.11 8.37 1.73
C ALA A 261 34.24 7.33 1.88
N HIS A 262 33.87 6.05 2.10
CA HIS A 262 34.82 4.94 2.21
C HIS A 262 35.38 4.52 0.83
N HIS A 263 34.54 4.67 -0.24
CA HIS A 263 34.86 4.22 -1.61
C HIS A 263 34.56 5.32 -2.64
N PRO A 264 35.21 6.49 -2.52
CA PRO A 264 34.86 7.65 -3.37
C PRO A 264 35.11 7.42 -4.86
N GLU A 265 35.99 6.49 -5.23
CA GLU A 265 36.24 6.10 -6.62
C GLU A 265 35.11 5.31 -7.26
N LEU A 266 34.22 4.73 -6.47
CA LEU A 266 33.16 3.85 -6.96
C LEU A 266 31.84 4.58 -7.26
N PHE A 267 31.63 5.75 -6.70
CA PHE A 267 30.34 6.45 -6.79
C PHE A 267 30.45 7.82 -7.43
N ARG A 268 29.53 8.11 -8.37
CA ARG A 268 29.38 9.42 -9.02
C ARG A 268 28.38 10.33 -8.28
N PHE A 269 27.45 9.71 -7.56
CA PHE A 269 26.38 10.40 -6.83
C PHE A 269 26.12 9.70 -5.50
N ALA A 270 25.87 10.49 -4.44
CA ALA A 270 25.35 10.01 -3.18
C ALA A 270 24.16 10.87 -2.72
N GLY A 271 23.04 10.20 -2.39
CA GLY A 271 21.79 10.82 -1.94
C GLY A 271 21.38 10.33 -0.56
N SER A 272 21.09 11.27 0.35
CA SER A 272 20.59 10.98 1.69
C SER A 272 19.24 11.64 1.91
N TYR A 273 18.19 10.83 2.08
CA TYR A 273 16.85 11.31 2.40
C TYR A 273 16.56 11.04 3.88
N SER A 274 16.54 12.10 4.67
CA SER A 274 16.35 12.06 6.13
C SER A 274 17.37 11.17 6.87
N GLY A 275 18.62 11.07 6.39
CA GLY A 275 19.69 10.32 7.02
C GLY A 275 20.27 11.04 8.26
N TYR A 276 20.91 10.27 9.14
CA TYR A 276 21.67 10.82 10.26
C TYR A 276 23.11 11.07 9.81
N LEU A 277 23.39 12.29 9.32
CA LEU A 277 24.69 12.63 8.75
C LEU A 277 25.73 13.12 9.78
N ASP A 278 25.43 12.96 11.05
CA ASP A 278 26.31 13.16 12.23
C ASP A 278 26.01 12.03 13.21
N THR A 279 26.84 10.99 13.23
CA THR A 279 26.61 9.80 14.03
C THR A 279 27.39 9.79 15.34
N SER A 280 28.50 10.54 15.43
CA SER A 280 29.45 10.48 16.55
C SER A 280 29.37 11.63 17.54
N SER A 281 28.63 12.70 17.25
CA SER A 281 28.43 13.81 18.20
C SER A 281 27.75 13.35 19.49
N ARG A 282 28.02 14.10 20.57
CA ARG A 282 27.50 13.77 21.90
C ARG A 282 25.98 13.55 21.89
N GLY A 283 25.53 12.37 22.29
CA GLY A 283 24.13 11.96 22.33
C GLY A 283 23.67 11.19 21.09
N MET A 284 24.38 11.27 19.97
CA MET A 284 23.99 10.57 18.75
C MET A 284 24.20 9.05 18.83
N PRO A 285 25.32 8.52 19.37
CA PRO A 285 25.44 7.07 19.54
C PRO A 285 24.33 6.49 20.42
N GLN A 286 23.89 7.21 21.45
CA GLN A 286 22.80 6.77 22.32
C GLN A 286 21.46 6.84 21.60
N ALA A 287 21.20 7.87 20.78
CA ALA A 287 19.98 7.99 20.00
C ALA A 287 19.89 6.88 18.95
N ILE A 288 20.98 6.61 18.25
CA ILE A 288 21.08 5.51 17.27
C ILE A 288 20.87 4.15 17.96
N GLY A 289 21.57 3.91 19.09
CA GLY A 289 21.41 2.67 19.84
C GLY A 289 19.99 2.46 20.35
N ARG A 290 19.31 3.53 20.75
CA ARG A 290 17.89 3.45 21.14
C ARG A 290 16.99 3.10 19.95
N ALA A 291 17.21 3.73 18.81
CA ALA A 291 16.46 3.43 17.59
C ALA A 291 16.67 1.98 17.12
N MET A 292 17.90 1.47 17.15
CA MET A 292 18.23 0.06 16.82
C MET A 292 17.56 -0.93 17.78
N GLN A 293 17.55 -0.60 19.09
CA GLN A 293 16.89 -1.41 20.10
C GLN A 293 15.36 -1.46 19.88
N GLU A 294 14.74 -0.34 19.50
CA GLU A 294 13.31 -0.26 19.23
C GLU A 294 12.91 -0.89 17.89
N ALA A 295 13.79 -0.86 16.89
CA ALA A 295 13.53 -1.42 15.57
C ALA A 295 13.54 -2.96 15.58
N GLY A 296 14.59 -3.57 16.11
CA GLY A 296 14.78 -5.02 16.04
C GLY A 296 15.52 -5.61 17.24
N GLY A 297 15.66 -4.88 18.36
CA GLY A 297 16.33 -5.39 19.57
C GLY A 297 17.86 -5.44 19.51
N TYR A 298 18.47 -4.70 18.57
CA TYR A 298 19.92 -4.71 18.34
C TYR A 298 20.69 -3.77 19.27
N ASP A 299 21.93 -4.17 19.63
CA ASP A 299 22.88 -3.38 20.40
C ASP A 299 23.91 -2.69 19.48
N ALA A 300 23.85 -1.35 19.42
CA ALA A 300 24.78 -0.56 18.62
C ALA A 300 26.27 -0.76 19.00
N ASN A 301 26.56 -1.23 20.22
CA ASN A 301 27.94 -1.56 20.60
C ASN A 301 28.48 -2.80 19.84
N LYS A 302 27.60 -3.69 19.37
CA LYS A 302 27.98 -4.81 18.50
C LYS A 302 28.33 -4.34 17.10
N MET A 303 27.69 -3.27 16.64
CA MET A 303 27.94 -2.66 15.34
C MET A 303 29.30 -1.94 15.32
N TRP A 304 29.46 -0.87 16.08
CA TRP A 304 30.64 0.01 16.03
C TRP A 304 31.39 0.14 17.34
N GLY A 305 31.13 -0.74 18.32
CA GLY A 305 31.74 -0.67 19.65
C GLY A 305 31.07 0.39 20.55
N PRO A 306 31.62 0.61 21.76
CA PRO A 306 31.10 1.63 22.66
C PRO A 306 31.21 3.04 22.03
N PRO A 307 30.42 4.03 22.48
CA PRO A 307 30.36 5.40 21.89
C PRO A 307 31.71 6.13 21.77
N THR A 308 32.75 5.65 22.45
CA THR A 308 34.10 6.21 22.37
C THR A 308 35.02 5.50 21.35
N ASP A 309 34.55 4.42 20.74
CA ASP A 309 35.30 3.68 19.73
C ASP A 309 35.50 4.52 18.46
N GLN A 310 36.62 4.34 17.81
CA GLN A 310 36.99 5.07 16.59
C GLN A 310 36.04 4.78 15.44
N ARG A 311 35.45 3.59 15.38
CA ARG A 311 34.48 3.19 14.35
C ARG A 311 33.24 4.09 14.26
N TRP A 312 32.81 4.72 15.35
CA TRP A 312 31.79 5.76 15.30
C TRP A 312 32.20 6.97 14.48
N LYS A 313 33.50 7.34 14.50
CA LYS A 313 34.01 8.44 13.70
C LYS A 313 34.30 8.03 12.27
N ASP A 314 34.74 6.78 12.08
CA ASP A 314 34.97 6.23 10.74
C ASP A 314 33.64 6.15 9.95
N ASN A 315 32.52 5.91 10.64
CA ASN A 315 31.18 5.87 10.09
C ASN A 315 30.37 7.17 10.36
N ASP A 316 31.04 8.31 10.42
CA ASP A 316 30.38 9.63 10.57
C ASP A 316 30.56 10.46 9.29
N PRO A 317 29.50 10.60 8.46
CA PRO A 317 29.58 11.38 7.23
C PRO A 317 30.13 12.79 7.44
N LYS A 318 29.77 13.45 8.53
CA LYS A 318 30.22 14.80 8.87
C LYS A 318 31.74 14.87 9.05
N LEU A 319 32.34 13.86 9.69
CA LEU A 319 33.79 13.81 9.91
C LEU A 319 34.55 13.40 8.65
N ASN A 320 33.92 12.61 7.78
CA ASN A 320 34.51 12.08 6.55
C ASN A 320 34.12 12.90 5.29
N VAL A 321 33.60 14.11 5.47
CA VAL A 321 33.08 14.95 4.40
C VAL A 321 34.12 15.26 3.30
N GLU A 322 35.40 15.36 3.64
CA GLU A 322 36.47 15.67 2.66
C GLU A 322 36.71 14.52 1.67
N ALA A 323 36.42 13.27 2.04
CA ALA A 323 36.47 12.12 1.16
C ALA A 323 35.37 12.15 0.07
N LEU A 324 34.32 12.92 0.30
CA LEU A 324 33.19 13.08 -0.64
C LEU A 324 33.47 14.14 -1.75
N LYS A 325 34.65 14.75 -1.79
CA LYS A 325 35.03 15.69 -2.86
C LYS A 325 35.00 15.00 -4.21
N GLY A 326 34.32 15.62 -5.17
CA GLY A 326 34.19 15.10 -6.54
C GLY A 326 32.97 14.21 -6.76
N ILE A 327 32.25 13.83 -5.70
CA ILE A 327 30.98 13.14 -5.78
C ILE A 327 29.85 14.18 -5.77
N SER A 328 28.84 13.99 -6.62
CA SER A 328 27.63 14.81 -6.63
C SER A 328 26.75 14.45 -5.42
N LEU A 329 26.55 15.39 -4.48
CA LEU A 329 25.87 15.13 -3.20
C LEU A 329 24.50 15.78 -3.16
N TYR A 330 23.53 15.01 -2.67
CA TYR A 330 22.17 15.47 -2.39
C TYR A 330 21.75 15.05 -0.99
N ALA A 331 21.29 15.99 -0.15
CA ALA A 331 20.77 15.67 1.17
C ALA A 331 19.46 16.43 1.41
N SER A 332 18.48 15.73 2.00
CA SER A 332 17.19 16.31 2.32
C SER A 332 16.70 15.89 3.70
N ALA A 333 15.90 16.75 4.31
CA ALA A 333 15.14 16.45 5.52
C ALA A 333 13.93 17.40 5.65
N GLY A 334 12.87 16.93 6.30
CA GLY A 334 11.72 17.71 6.71
C GLY A 334 11.92 18.38 8.08
N SER A 335 10.89 19.04 8.58
CA SER A 335 10.92 19.67 9.91
C SER A 335 10.40 18.76 11.03
N GLY A 336 9.75 17.66 10.71
CA GLY A 336 8.96 16.83 11.60
C GLY A 336 7.51 17.33 11.77
N ASN A 337 7.23 18.61 11.50
CA ASN A 337 5.86 19.14 11.59
C ASN A 337 4.96 18.47 10.53
N THR A 338 3.66 18.45 10.82
CA THR A 338 2.64 17.96 9.89
C THR A 338 2.79 18.63 8.51
N GLY A 339 2.92 17.84 7.48
CA GLY A 339 3.03 18.26 6.09
C GLY A 339 1.91 17.68 5.26
N GLU A 340 2.06 17.78 3.94
CA GLU A 340 1.05 17.42 2.95
C GLU A 340 0.58 15.97 3.04
N TRP A 341 1.50 15.06 3.39
CA TRP A 341 1.22 13.61 3.44
C TRP A 341 1.09 13.07 4.86
N ASP A 342 0.95 13.93 5.86
CA ASP A 342 0.83 13.51 7.25
C ASP A 342 -0.60 13.70 7.78
N VAL A 343 -0.99 12.82 8.69
CA VAL A 343 -2.22 13.00 9.48
C VAL A 343 -1.95 13.95 10.63
N PRO A 344 -2.67 15.10 10.73
CA PRO A 344 -2.54 16.00 11.86
C PRO A 344 -3.05 15.37 13.16
N SER A 345 -2.33 15.56 14.27
CA SER A 345 -2.81 15.16 15.58
C SER A 345 -4.05 15.96 15.99
N GLN A 346 -5.08 15.27 16.45
CA GLN A 346 -6.29 15.91 16.99
C GLN A 346 -6.05 16.62 18.34
N SER A 347 -5.02 16.23 19.06
CA SER A 347 -4.72 16.73 20.40
C SER A 347 -3.59 17.77 20.46
N LEU A 348 -2.70 17.79 19.47
CA LEU A 348 -1.49 18.61 19.42
C LEU A 348 -1.41 19.39 18.10
N PRO A 349 -1.86 20.65 18.04
CA PRO A 349 -1.83 21.45 16.81
C PRO A 349 -0.42 21.56 16.22
N GLY A 350 -0.29 21.32 14.90
CA GLY A 350 0.97 21.39 14.16
C GLY A 350 1.90 20.18 14.33
N ILE A 351 1.54 19.23 15.18
CA ILE A 351 2.25 17.96 15.38
C ILE A 351 1.49 16.87 14.61
N PRO A 352 2.18 15.97 13.92
CA PRO A 352 1.54 14.82 13.27
C PRO A 352 1.05 13.80 14.31
N GLU A 353 0.09 12.98 13.93
CA GLU A 353 -0.35 11.83 14.74
C GLU A 353 0.81 10.86 14.96
N ASN A 354 1.62 10.62 13.94
CA ASN A 354 2.90 9.88 14.04
C ASN A 354 3.98 10.71 14.77
N THR A 355 3.92 10.73 16.09
CA THR A 355 4.90 11.46 16.94
C THR A 355 6.31 10.86 16.87
N ALA A 356 6.45 9.57 16.57
CA ALA A 356 7.75 8.93 16.34
C ALA A 356 8.40 9.47 15.07
N GLY A 357 7.64 9.56 13.99
CA GLY A 357 8.08 10.17 12.73
C GLY A 357 8.46 11.64 12.88
N PHE A 358 7.74 12.41 13.72
CA PHE A 358 8.13 13.77 14.10
C PHE A 358 9.54 13.79 14.72
N GLY A 359 9.76 13.01 15.77
CA GLY A 359 11.02 13.01 16.52
C GLY A 359 12.23 12.57 15.70
N LEU A 360 12.06 11.53 14.88
CA LEU A 360 13.10 11.02 13.98
C LEU A 360 13.48 12.05 12.92
N GLU A 361 12.51 12.76 12.35
CA GLU A 361 12.77 13.76 11.31
C GLU A 361 13.47 15.00 11.86
N VAL A 362 13.13 15.43 13.08
CA VAL A 362 13.83 16.53 13.76
C VAL A 362 15.32 16.20 13.94
N ILE A 363 15.66 14.96 14.33
CA ILE A 363 17.05 14.50 14.47
C ILE A 363 17.72 14.41 13.09
N ALA A 364 17.05 13.88 12.10
CA ALA A 364 17.56 13.79 10.73
C ALA A 364 17.90 15.19 10.19
N ARG A 365 16.99 16.15 10.35
CA ARG A 365 17.23 17.54 9.96
C ARG A 365 18.42 18.16 10.68
N MET A 366 18.49 18.04 12.00
CA MET A 366 19.59 18.58 12.80
C MET A 366 20.96 18.06 12.35
N THR A 367 21.06 16.74 12.13
CA THR A 367 22.30 16.11 11.70
C THR A 367 22.65 16.44 10.25
N THR A 368 21.66 16.55 9.36
CA THR A 368 21.82 16.99 7.97
C THR A 368 22.30 18.44 7.89
N GLU A 369 21.73 19.37 8.69
CA GLU A 369 22.17 20.78 8.76
C GLU A 369 23.59 20.88 9.32
N THR A 370 23.96 20.04 10.30
CA THR A 370 25.32 19.98 10.86
C THR A 370 26.33 19.50 9.81
N PHE A 371 25.99 18.44 9.06
CA PHE A 371 26.78 17.98 7.93
C PHE A 371 26.95 19.08 6.87
N ALA A 372 25.87 19.75 6.49
CA ALA A 372 25.90 20.81 5.50
C ALA A 372 26.80 21.99 5.90
N GLN A 373 26.84 22.34 7.18
CA GLN A 373 27.78 23.34 7.70
C GLN A 373 29.23 22.86 7.55
N ARG A 374 29.51 21.59 7.82
CA ARG A 374 30.84 21.01 7.67
C ARG A 374 31.25 20.91 6.20
N ALA A 375 30.33 20.47 5.30
CA ALA A 375 30.56 20.41 3.86
C ALA A 375 30.95 21.78 3.30
N ARG A 376 30.21 22.83 3.70
CA ARG A 376 30.53 24.21 3.34
C ARG A 376 31.91 24.64 3.84
N ALA A 377 32.28 24.29 5.09
CA ALA A 377 33.57 24.62 5.67
C ALA A 377 34.73 23.86 5.01
N ALA A 378 34.48 22.69 4.44
CA ALA A 378 35.44 21.85 3.72
C ALA A 378 35.46 22.15 2.19
N ASP A 379 34.67 23.09 1.73
CA ASP A 379 34.48 23.40 0.29
C ASP A 379 34.06 22.16 -0.52
N VAL A 380 33.08 21.40 0.01
CA VAL A 380 32.45 20.25 -0.64
C VAL A 380 31.05 20.68 -1.10
N PRO A 381 30.78 20.67 -2.43
CA PRO A 381 29.46 21.03 -2.97
C PRO A 381 28.37 20.06 -2.49
N LEU A 382 27.24 20.62 -2.07
CA LEU A 382 26.08 19.86 -1.58
C LEU A 382 24.79 20.53 -2.05
N THR A 383 23.92 19.78 -2.71
CA THR A 383 22.52 20.17 -2.87
C THR A 383 21.78 19.82 -1.60
N LEU A 384 21.35 20.85 -0.87
CA LEU A 384 20.63 20.71 0.40
C LEU A 384 19.16 21.10 0.23
N LYS A 385 18.25 20.21 0.55
CA LYS A 385 16.80 20.42 0.51
C LYS A 385 16.21 20.24 1.91
N ILE A 386 15.94 21.36 2.58
CA ILE A 386 15.29 21.37 3.88
C ILE A 386 13.86 21.88 3.72
N ARG A 387 12.89 21.02 4.04
CA ARG A 387 11.46 21.35 4.00
C ARG A 387 11.00 21.95 5.34
N ASP A 388 10.02 22.85 5.27
CA ASP A 388 9.42 23.48 6.46
C ASP A 388 8.38 22.58 7.15
N SER A 389 7.99 21.49 6.51
CA SER A 389 7.06 20.46 7.00
C SER A 389 7.50 19.06 6.59
N GLY A 390 6.78 18.05 7.03
CA GLY A 390 6.99 16.67 6.70
C GLY A 390 7.71 15.86 7.75
N THR A 391 7.24 14.63 7.93
CA THR A 391 7.72 13.65 8.92
C THR A 391 8.72 12.66 8.32
N HIS A 392 9.19 11.74 9.15
CA HIS A 392 10.06 10.62 8.77
C HIS A 392 9.23 9.50 8.16
N SER A 393 8.79 9.64 6.89
CA SER A 393 7.86 8.72 6.24
C SER A 393 8.05 8.60 4.73
N TRP A 394 7.58 7.48 4.17
CA TRP A 394 7.79 7.06 2.80
C TRP A 394 7.36 8.05 1.71
N PRO A 395 6.24 8.79 1.82
CA PRO A 395 5.85 9.73 0.76
C PRO A 395 6.88 10.82 0.54
N TYR A 396 7.52 11.29 1.60
CA TYR A 396 8.58 12.30 1.48
C TYR A 396 9.83 11.74 0.81
N TRP A 397 10.19 10.49 1.07
CA TRP A 397 11.33 9.85 0.42
C TRP A 397 11.07 9.53 -1.05
N GLN A 398 9.84 9.11 -1.39
CA GLN A 398 9.42 9.02 -2.79
C GLN A 398 9.51 10.38 -3.50
N PHE A 399 9.04 11.45 -2.86
CA PHE A 399 9.18 12.80 -3.38
C PHE A 399 10.66 13.16 -3.62
N GLU A 400 11.55 12.89 -2.66
CA GLU A 400 12.99 13.18 -2.80
C GLU A 400 13.67 12.32 -3.88
N MET A 401 13.26 11.08 -4.07
CA MET A 401 13.70 10.26 -5.20
C MET A 401 13.44 10.99 -6.53
N ASN A 402 12.26 11.56 -6.69
CA ASN A 402 11.90 12.33 -7.87
C ASN A 402 12.72 13.63 -7.99
N GLN A 403 12.88 14.36 -6.88
CA GLN A 403 13.59 15.66 -6.87
C GLN A 403 15.09 15.53 -7.11
N SER A 404 15.72 14.45 -6.67
CA SER A 404 17.16 14.22 -6.84
C SER A 404 17.53 13.65 -8.20
N TRP A 405 16.55 13.08 -8.94
CA TRP A 405 16.78 12.40 -10.21
C TRP A 405 17.54 13.25 -11.27
N PRO A 406 17.19 14.50 -11.55
CA PRO A 406 17.93 15.29 -12.55
C PRO A 406 19.43 15.40 -12.24
N GLN A 407 19.77 15.66 -10.97
CA GLN A 407 21.16 15.76 -10.51
C GLN A 407 21.87 14.40 -10.54
N LEU A 408 21.17 13.32 -10.18
CA LEU A 408 21.68 11.95 -10.25
C LEU A 408 21.96 11.55 -11.70
N ALA A 409 21.03 11.83 -12.61
CA ALA A 409 21.16 11.55 -14.03
C ALA A 409 22.34 12.34 -14.66
N ASP A 410 22.54 13.60 -14.26
CA ASP A 410 23.71 14.40 -14.65
C ASP A 410 25.02 13.76 -14.16
N ALA A 411 25.07 13.32 -12.91
CA ALA A 411 26.24 12.68 -12.33
C ALA A 411 26.60 11.36 -13.01
N LEU A 412 25.60 10.58 -13.43
CA LEU A 412 25.78 9.36 -14.23
C LEU A 412 25.98 9.63 -15.73
N GLN A 413 26.00 10.90 -16.15
CA GLN A 413 26.18 11.35 -17.53
C GLN A 413 25.18 10.70 -18.51
N LEU A 414 23.93 10.50 -18.04
CA LEU A 414 22.89 9.95 -18.90
C LEU A 414 22.52 10.93 -20.02
N SER A 415 22.34 10.39 -21.23
CA SER A 415 21.75 11.15 -22.32
C SER A 415 20.31 11.53 -22.02
N ASP A 416 19.77 12.54 -22.71
CA ASP A 416 18.38 12.95 -22.51
C ASP A 416 17.39 11.79 -22.74
N ASP A 417 17.67 10.91 -23.72
CA ASP A 417 16.86 9.73 -24.01
C ASP A 417 16.92 8.67 -22.91
N ASP A 418 17.99 8.62 -22.13
CA ASP A 418 18.19 7.65 -21.06
C ASP A 418 17.59 8.08 -19.72
N ARG A 419 17.28 9.36 -19.57
CA ARG A 419 16.76 9.97 -18.33
C ARG A 419 15.28 9.72 -18.08
N GLY A 420 14.60 9.10 -19.01
CA GLY A 420 13.17 8.91 -19.04
C GLY A 420 12.49 9.77 -20.10
N ALA A 421 11.18 9.68 -20.17
CA ALA A 421 10.41 10.38 -21.18
C ALA A 421 10.55 11.90 -21.03
N ASN A 422 10.95 12.54 -22.10
CA ASN A 422 10.82 14.00 -22.21
C ASN A 422 9.35 14.30 -22.52
N CYS A 423 8.58 14.61 -21.50
CA CYS A 423 7.15 14.78 -21.67
C CYS A 423 6.67 16.20 -21.45
N VAL A 424 5.80 16.62 -22.36
CA VAL A 424 5.06 17.88 -22.24
C VAL A 424 3.63 17.52 -21.86
N VAL A 425 3.16 18.05 -20.73
CA VAL A 425 1.77 17.91 -20.32
C VAL A 425 1.01 19.10 -20.91
N GLY A 426 0.22 18.84 -21.95
CA GLY A 426 -0.50 19.85 -22.70
C GLY A 426 -2.00 19.53 -22.87
N GLY A 427 -2.67 20.34 -23.69
CA GLY A 427 -4.08 20.13 -24.03
C GLY A 427 -4.99 19.99 -22.82
N ALA A 428 -6.03 19.17 -22.95
CA ALA A 428 -7.03 18.96 -21.89
C ALA A 428 -6.44 18.29 -20.63
N ILE A 429 -5.43 17.41 -20.80
CA ILE A 429 -4.71 16.82 -19.65
C ILE A 429 -3.95 17.90 -18.92
N GLY A 430 -3.20 18.76 -19.64
CA GLY A 430 -2.41 19.86 -19.07
C GLY A 430 -3.25 20.96 -18.40
N GLU A 431 -4.46 21.19 -18.88
CA GLU A 431 -5.37 22.12 -18.24
C GLU A 431 -5.86 21.60 -16.89
N ARG A 432 -6.13 20.29 -16.83
CA ARG A 432 -6.79 19.70 -15.67
C ARG A 432 -5.82 19.12 -14.63
N ILE A 433 -4.57 18.78 -15.00
CA ILE A 433 -3.57 18.25 -14.06
C ILE A 433 -3.31 19.19 -12.88
N LYS A 434 -3.54 20.47 -13.05
CA LYS A 434 -3.37 21.49 -12.00
C LYS A 434 -4.26 21.29 -10.78
N ASP A 435 -5.34 20.53 -10.94
CA ASP A 435 -6.29 20.19 -9.88
C ASP A 435 -5.88 18.88 -9.15
N PHE A 436 -4.75 18.27 -9.54
CA PHE A 436 -4.33 16.94 -9.09
C PHE A 436 -2.84 16.91 -8.74
N ASP A 437 -2.45 17.62 -7.68
CA ASP A 437 -1.07 17.73 -7.21
C ASP A 437 -0.46 16.36 -6.84
N ASN A 438 -1.32 15.36 -6.53
CA ASN A 438 -0.93 14.01 -6.19
C ASN A 438 -0.48 13.14 -7.38
N MET A 439 -0.63 13.59 -8.62
CA MET A 439 -0.23 12.82 -9.79
C MET A 439 1.30 12.74 -9.98
N GLY A 440 2.04 13.68 -9.40
CA GLY A 440 3.49 13.75 -9.51
C GLY A 440 3.98 14.16 -10.91
N SER A 441 5.21 13.78 -11.23
CA SER A 441 5.86 14.14 -12.50
C SER A 441 5.36 13.32 -13.68
N CYS A 442 5.37 13.91 -14.86
CA CYS A 442 5.04 13.23 -16.11
C CYS A 442 6.13 12.20 -16.48
N LEU A 443 5.73 11.03 -16.93
CA LEU A 443 6.62 9.92 -17.31
C LEU A 443 6.58 9.55 -18.78
N SER A 444 5.54 9.97 -19.53
CA SER A 444 5.41 9.67 -20.95
C SER A 444 4.84 10.86 -21.72
N PRO A 445 5.11 11.03 -23.02
CA PRO A 445 4.24 11.82 -23.87
C PRO A 445 2.83 11.21 -23.88
N GLU A 446 1.85 11.97 -24.39
CA GLU A 446 0.55 11.39 -24.72
C GLU A 446 0.70 10.28 -25.76
N TYR A 447 0.00 9.18 -25.56
CA TYR A 447 -0.03 8.04 -26.48
C TYR A 447 -1.45 7.54 -26.69
N GLU A 448 -1.71 6.90 -27.83
CA GLU A 448 -3.01 6.30 -28.12
C GLU A 448 -3.32 5.19 -27.11
N ALA A 449 -4.47 5.32 -26.45
CA ALA A 449 -4.96 4.35 -25.46
C ALA A 449 -6.04 3.40 -26.01
N GLY A 450 -6.28 3.46 -27.31
CA GLY A 450 -7.34 2.72 -28.00
C GLY A 450 -8.69 3.44 -27.97
N ASN A 451 -9.63 2.95 -28.75
CA ASN A 451 -11.03 3.46 -28.82
C ASN A 451 -11.14 4.99 -29.04
N GLY A 452 -10.13 5.62 -29.67
CA GLY A 452 -10.16 7.03 -30.05
C GLY A 452 -9.75 8.04 -28.98
N GLY A 453 -9.20 7.59 -27.88
CA GLY A 453 -8.65 8.48 -26.85
C GLY A 453 -7.16 8.25 -26.61
N VAL A 454 -6.59 9.08 -25.74
CA VAL A 454 -5.17 9.05 -25.37
C VAL A 454 -4.99 8.85 -23.87
N ALA A 455 -3.77 8.44 -23.51
CA ALA A 455 -3.34 8.39 -22.13
C ALA A 455 -1.98 9.04 -21.98
N GLN A 456 -1.67 9.46 -20.76
CA GLN A 456 -0.38 10.00 -20.37
C GLN A 456 -0.01 9.50 -18.99
N ASP A 457 1.21 8.98 -18.83
CA ASP A 457 1.67 8.41 -17.57
C ASP A 457 2.32 9.46 -16.67
N PHE A 458 2.02 9.33 -15.38
CA PHE A 458 2.59 10.13 -14.30
C PHE A 458 3.16 9.22 -13.22
N THR A 459 4.04 9.74 -12.36
CA THR A 459 4.70 8.95 -11.32
C THR A 459 3.71 8.21 -10.41
N ASN A 460 2.56 8.82 -10.12
CA ASN A 460 1.58 8.28 -9.19
C ASN A 460 0.29 7.77 -9.83
N GLY A 461 0.14 7.91 -11.17
CA GLY A 461 -1.10 7.52 -11.83
C GLY A 461 -1.05 7.66 -13.34
N ARG A 462 -2.21 7.67 -13.95
CA ARG A 462 -2.37 7.84 -15.38
C ARG A 462 -3.52 8.78 -15.69
N ALA A 463 -3.28 9.73 -16.59
CA ALA A 463 -4.32 10.53 -17.19
C ALA A 463 -4.87 9.81 -18.42
N TYR A 464 -6.18 9.90 -18.58
CA TYR A 464 -6.90 9.45 -19.78
C TYR A 464 -7.71 10.60 -20.33
N TRP A 465 -7.70 10.76 -21.63
CA TRP A 465 -8.58 11.70 -22.31
C TRP A 465 -9.32 11.03 -23.45
N HIS A 466 -10.60 11.32 -23.52
CA HIS A 466 -11.46 10.91 -24.63
C HIS A 466 -12.47 12.03 -24.94
N PRO A 467 -12.86 12.25 -26.23
CA PRO A 467 -13.80 13.33 -26.58
C PRO A 467 -15.10 13.30 -25.81
N ALA A 468 -15.61 12.11 -25.45
CA ALA A 468 -16.86 11.93 -24.73
C ALA A 468 -16.78 12.13 -23.21
N THR A 469 -15.58 11.95 -22.62
CA THR A 469 -15.42 11.96 -21.15
C THR A 469 -14.52 13.08 -20.64
N GLY A 470 -13.76 13.74 -21.55
CA GLY A 470 -12.73 14.71 -21.17
C GLY A 470 -11.50 14.07 -20.53
N ALA A 471 -10.63 14.88 -19.92
CA ALA A 471 -9.46 14.41 -19.22
C ALA A 471 -9.84 13.91 -17.81
N GLN A 472 -9.47 12.70 -17.45
CA GLN A 472 -9.69 12.09 -16.15
C GLN A 472 -8.42 11.43 -15.64
N PHE A 473 -8.26 11.39 -14.31
CA PHE A 473 -7.07 10.89 -13.65
C PHE A 473 -7.44 9.69 -12.78
N VAL A 474 -6.68 8.60 -12.95
CA VAL A 474 -6.91 7.34 -12.23
C VAL A 474 -5.57 6.89 -11.63
N TRP A 475 -5.56 6.61 -10.33
CA TRP A 475 -4.36 6.26 -9.58
C TRP A 475 -4.61 5.15 -8.56
N GLY A 476 -3.64 4.84 -7.74
CA GLY A 476 -3.77 3.89 -6.65
C GLY A 476 -4.30 2.51 -7.05
N ARG A 477 -5.07 1.89 -6.17
CA ARG A 477 -5.63 0.55 -6.38
C ARG A 477 -6.68 0.50 -7.49
N ILE A 478 -7.46 1.55 -7.65
CA ILE A 478 -8.43 1.65 -8.74
C ILE A 478 -7.71 1.75 -10.07
N GLY A 479 -6.64 2.56 -10.15
CA GLY A 479 -5.82 2.68 -11.35
C GLY A 479 -5.13 1.37 -11.72
N ALA A 480 -4.56 0.67 -10.74
CA ALA A 480 -3.98 -0.65 -10.94
C ALA A 480 -5.01 -1.65 -11.47
N ARG A 481 -6.18 -1.73 -10.83
CA ARG A 481 -7.27 -2.62 -11.25
C ARG A 481 -7.78 -2.31 -12.66
N TYR A 482 -7.97 -1.04 -12.97
CA TYR A 482 -8.38 -0.61 -14.30
C TYR A 482 -7.37 -1.02 -15.38
N HIS A 483 -6.09 -0.85 -15.11
CA HIS A 483 -5.03 -1.30 -16.01
C HIS A 483 -5.03 -2.83 -16.20
N GLU A 484 -5.15 -3.58 -15.11
CA GLU A 484 -5.16 -5.05 -15.08
C GLU A 484 -6.29 -5.64 -15.96
N VAL A 485 -7.46 -5.00 -15.97
CA VAL A 485 -8.59 -5.44 -16.80
C VAL A 485 -8.51 -4.96 -18.26
N GLY A 486 -7.44 -4.21 -18.64
CA GLY A 486 -7.19 -3.77 -20.01
C GLY A 486 -7.49 -2.29 -20.29
N GLY A 487 -7.70 -1.47 -19.26
CA GLY A 487 -7.88 -0.03 -19.37
C GLY A 487 -9.08 0.36 -20.28
N PRO A 488 -8.90 1.37 -21.17
CA PRO A 488 -9.98 1.83 -22.07
C PRO A 488 -10.47 0.77 -23.07
N GLN A 489 -9.68 -0.26 -23.31
CA GLN A 489 -10.05 -1.37 -24.21
C GLN A 489 -10.85 -2.45 -23.48
N SER A 490 -10.96 -2.38 -22.15
CA SER A 490 -11.82 -3.24 -21.35
C SER A 490 -13.31 -2.91 -21.58
N PRO A 491 -14.22 -3.78 -21.14
CA PRO A 491 -15.65 -3.50 -21.15
C PRO A 491 -16.06 -2.23 -20.39
N LEU A 492 -15.23 -1.72 -19.47
CA LEU A 492 -15.49 -0.47 -18.74
C LEU A 492 -15.50 0.77 -19.65
N GLY A 493 -14.64 0.80 -20.70
CA GLY A 493 -14.40 2.00 -21.49
C GLY A 493 -13.60 3.06 -20.74
N TYR A 494 -13.70 4.32 -21.18
CA TYR A 494 -12.96 5.45 -20.61
C TYR A 494 -13.53 5.91 -19.25
N PRO A 495 -12.69 6.44 -18.34
CA PRO A 495 -13.17 7.03 -17.10
C PRO A 495 -13.98 8.32 -17.39
N LYS A 496 -15.15 8.43 -16.77
CA LYS A 496 -16.02 9.61 -16.76
C LYS A 496 -15.71 10.57 -15.62
N THR A 497 -15.12 10.04 -14.55
CA THR A 497 -14.69 10.82 -13.41
C THR A 497 -13.25 10.47 -13.09
N SER A 498 -12.54 11.39 -12.47
CA SER A 498 -11.33 11.06 -11.72
C SER A 498 -11.74 10.33 -10.43
N GLU A 499 -10.76 9.83 -9.67
CA GLU A 499 -11.03 9.14 -8.42
C GLU A 499 -11.69 10.07 -7.39
N MET A 500 -12.74 9.58 -6.76
CA MET A 500 -13.54 10.30 -5.76
C MET A 500 -13.69 9.46 -4.49
N ALA A 501 -13.85 10.14 -3.35
CA ALA A 501 -14.25 9.49 -2.11
C ALA A 501 -15.70 9.03 -2.18
N THR A 502 -16.01 7.87 -1.59
CA THR A 502 -17.38 7.42 -1.42
C THR A 502 -18.12 8.29 -0.41
N PRO A 503 -19.45 8.43 -0.53
CA PRO A 503 -20.26 9.26 0.36
C PRO A 503 -20.27 8.86 1.84
N ASP A 504 -19.85 7.63 2.19
CA ASP A 504 -19.65 7.16 3.56
C ASP A 504 -18.25 7.53 4.12
N GLY A 505 -17.30 7.84 3.23
CA GLY A 505 -15.93 8.21 3.58
C GLY A 505 -14.96 7.02 3.66
N ASP A 506 -15.45 5.78 3.58
CA ASP A 506 -14.65 4.58 3.83
C ASP A 506 -13.93 4.06 2.57
N GLY A 507 -14.36 4.52 1.39
CA GLY A 507 -13.86 4.02 0.12
C GLY A 507 -13.52 5.08 -0.91
N ARG A 508 -13.12 4.58 -2.07
CA ARG A 508 -12.87 5.35 -3.30
C ARG A 508 -13.59 4.71 -4.47
N TYR A 509 -13.90 5.50 -5.48
CA TYR A 509 -14.47 4.99 -6.71
C TYR A 509 -14.14 5.85 -7.93
N VAL A 510 -14.24 5.25 -9.11
CA VAL A 510 -14.18 5.90 -10.41
C VAL A 510 -15.33 5.38 -11.24
N HIS A 511 -16.09 6.31 -11.87
CA HIS A 511 -17.07 5.98 -12.87
C HIS A 511 -16.43 5.90 -14.25
N PHE A 512 -16.77 4.88 -15.00
CA PHE A 512 -16.39 4.65 -16.39
C PHE A 512 -17.62 4.71 -17.30
N GLU A 513 -17.42 4.56 -18.62
CA GLU A 513 -18.54 4.61 -19.58
C GLU A 513 -19.60 3.53 -19.28
N ASN A 514 -19.20 2.32 -18.90
CA ASN A 514 -20.09 1.16 -18.77
C ASN A 514 -20.09 0.52 -17.36
N GLY A 515 -19.56 1.19 -16.37
CA GLY A 515 -19.49 0.66 -15.00
C GLY A 515 -18.68 1.53 -14.08
N SER A 516 -18.27 0.96 -12.95
CA SER A 516 -17.44 1.63 -11.95
C SER A 516 -16.52 0.64 -11.29
N ILE A 517 -15.40 1.15 -10.78
CA ILE A 517 -14.54 0.41 -9.84
C ILE A 517 -14.71 1.07 -8.49
N TYR A 518 -14.98 0.27 -7.46
CA TYR A 518 -15.03 0.67 -6.06
C TYR A 518 -13.92 -0.01 -5.30
N TRP A 519 -13.35 0.71 -4.36
CA TRP A 519 -12.27 0.22 -3.51
C TRP A 519 -12.49 0.61 -2.07
N THR A 520 -12.21 -0.31 -1.16
CA THR A 520 -11.94 -0.04 0.26
C THR A 520 -10.69 -0.80 0.69
N HIS A 521 -10.14 -0.43 1.85
CA HIS A 521 -9.01 -1.15 2.42
C HIS A 521 -9.35 -2.62 2.72
N GLU A 522 -10.58 -2.88 3.19
CA GLU A 522 -11.02 -4.21 3.57
C GLU A 522 -11.37 -5.11 2.38
N THR A 523 -12.04 -4.56 1.39
CA THR A 523 -12.58 -5.37 0.28
C THR A 523 -11.64 -5.49 -0.90
N GLY A 524 -10.76 -4.50 -1.14
CA GLY A 524 -10.00 -4.39 -2.38
C GLY A 524 -10.78 -3.67 -3.49
N ALA A 525 -10.24 -3.65 -4.71
CA ALA A 525 -10.80 -2.95 -5.86
C ALA A 525 -11.56 -3.91 -6.79
N TYR A 526 -12.87 -3.68 -6.97
CA TYR A 526 -13.74 -4.52 -7.79
C TYR A 526 -14.62 -3.72 -8.73
N LEU A 527 -14.93 -4.33 -9.88
CA LEU A 527 -15.78 -3.77 -10.91
C LEU A 527 -17.26 -4.06 -10.60
N VAL A 528 -18.12 -3.05 -10.79
CA VAL A 528 -19.57 -3.26 -10.84
C VAL A 528 -20.10 -2.66 -12.13
N MET A 529 -20.80 -3.45 -12.94
CA MET A 529 -21.16 -3.08 -14.30
C MET A 529 -22.62 -3.39 -14.65
N GLY A 530 -23.17 -2.60 -15.60
CA GLY A 530 -24.43 -2.91 -16.26
C GLY A 530 -25.62 -3.01 -15.30
N ASP A 531 -26.40 -4.08 -15.45
CA ASP A 531 -27.60 -4.31 -14.65
C ASP A 531 -27.35 -4.60 -13.18
N PHE A 532 -26.16 -5.14 -12.83
CA PHE A 532 -25.73 -5.31 -11.45
C PHE A 532 -25.50 -3.96 -10.77
N MET A 533 -24.89 -3.02 -11.47
CA MET A 533 -24.68 -1.66 -10.97
C MET A 533 -26.02 -0.94 -10.73
N ASN A 534 -26.98 -1.08 -11.66
CA ASN A 534 -28.30 -0.49 -11.52
C ASN A 534 -29.05 -1.08 -10.30
N LEU A 535 -28.99 -2.41 -10.14
CA LEU A 535 -29.64 -3.07 -9.01
C LEU A 535 -29.00 -2.68 -7.68
N TRP A 536 -27.66 -2.67 -7.61
CA TRP A 536 -26.93 -2.23 -6.43
C TRP A 536 -27.24 -0.77 -6.06
N GLY A 537 -27.36 0.11 -7.08
CA GLY A 537 -27.82 1.49 -6.88
C GLY A 537 -29.21 1.59 -6.28
N ASN A 538 -30.16 0.75 -6.75
CA ASN A 538 -31.50 0.69 -6.17
C ASN A 538 -31.51 0.19 -4.71
N GLU A 539 -30.51 -0.60 -4.32
CA GLU A 539 -30.30 -1.06 -2.93
C GLU A 539 -29.57 -0.03 -2.05
N GLY A 540 -29.15 1.13 -2.60
CA GLY A 540 -28.53 2.23 -1.85
C GLY A 540 -27.02 2.28 -1.91
N TRP A 541 -26.40 1.64 -2.92
CA TRP A 541 -24.95 1.60 -3.14
C TRP A 541 -24.20 1.01 -1.93
N GLU A 542 -23.01 1.54 -1.63
CA GLU A 542 -22.18 1.13 -0.50
C GLU A 542 -22.84 1.35 0.87
N LYS A 543 -23.78 2.31 0.97
CA LYS A 543 -24.56 2.56 2.20
C LYS A 543 -25.76 1.64 2.35
N GLY A 544 -26.09 0.91 1.31
CA GLY A 544 -27.21 -0.04 1.30
C GLY A 544 -26.86 -1.35 2.01
N ARG A 545 -27.85 -2.26 2.04
CA ARG A 545 -27.72 -3.56 2.70
C ARG A 545 -26.65 -4.49 2.10
N LEU A 546 -26.26 -4.25 0.85
CA LEU A 546 -25.20 -5.01 0.17
C LEU A 546 -23.80 -4.57 0.59
N GLY A 547 -23.59 -3.29 0.95
CA GLY A 547 -22.27 -2.76 1.20
C GLY A 547 -21.41 -2.73 -0.07
N TYR A 548 -20.08 -2.78 0.08
CA TYR A 548 -19.13 -2.77 -1.02
C TYR A 548 -19.02 -4.12 -1.73
N PRO A 549 -18.66 -4.13 -3.05
CA PRO A 549 -18.33 -5.37 -3.74
C PRO A 549 -17.10 -6.03 -3.13
N THR A 550 -17.13 -7.36 -3.03
CA THR A 550 -16.02 -8.20 -2.54
C THR A 550 -15.49 -9.16 -3.60
N SER A 551 -16.10 -9.15 -4.78
CA SER A 551 -15.62 -9.84 -5.98
C SER A 551 -16.01 -9.08 -7.24
N ASP A 552 -15.35 -9.40 -8.36
CA ASP A 552 -15.92 -9.09 -9.67
C ASP A 552 -17.06 -10.03 -10.00
N ARG A 553 -17.85 -9.65 -10.99
CA ARG A 553 -18.83 -10.55 -11.60
C ARG A 553 -18.13 -11.76 -12.20
N ARG A 554 -18.60 -12.94 -11.85
CA ARG A 554 -18.08 -14.23 -12.34
C ARG A 554 -19.16 -15.06 -12.98
N ASP A 555 -18.80 -15.77 -14.04
CA ASP A 555 -19.67 -16.74 -14.67
C ASP A 555 -19.76 -18.01 -13.83
N VAL A 556 -20.96 -18.54 -13.71
CA VAL A 556 -21.26 -19.82 -13.10
C VAL A 556 -22.21 -20.61 -14.01
N PRO A 557 -22.30 -21.94 -13.88
CA PRO A 557 -23.26 -22.71 -14.67
C PRO A 557 -24.68 -22.14 -14.56
N GLY A 558 -25.26 -21.75 -15.68
CA GLY A 558 -26.61 -21.20 -15.76
C GLY A 558 -26.74 -19.68 -15.57
N GLY A 559 -25.65 -18.94 -15.34
CA GLY A 559 -25.74 -17.48 -15.17
C GLY A 559 -24.49 -16.81 -14.65
N VAL A 560 -24.66 -15.71 -13.95
CA VAL A 560 -23.56 -14.92 -13.38
C VAL A 560 -23.87 -14.48 -11.95
N VAL A 561 -22.82 -14.32 -11.14
CA VAL A 561 -22.91 -13.89 -9.74
C VAL A 561 -21.86 -12.85 -9.41
N GLN A 562 -22.15 -12.02 -8.41
CA GLN A 562 -21.20 -11.09 -7.82
C GLN A 562 -21.41 -11.00 -6.31
N ASP A 563 -20.31 -11.08 -5.55
CA ASP A 563 -20.33 -11.03 -4.09
C ASP A 563 -20.18 -9.59 -3.60
N PHE A 564 -20.86 -9.29 -2.49
CA PHE A 564 -20.81 -8.04 -1.74
C PHE A 564 -20.68 -8.35 -0.25
N GLN A 565 -20.31 -7.38 0.56
CA GLN A 565 -20.15 -7.56 2.01
C GLN A 565 -21.42 -8.14 2.68
N GLY A 566 -22.60 -7.65 2.30
CA GLY A 566 -23.89 -8.05 2.90
C GLY A 566 -24.62 -9.19 2.18
N GLY A 567 -24.14 -9.62 1.01
CA GLY A 567 -24.85 -10.63 0.21
C GLY A 567 -24.27 -10.85 -1.17
N GLN A 568 -25.14 -11.23 -2.10
CA GLN A 568 -24.80 -11.48 -3.51
C GLN A 568 -25.84 -10.86 -4.42
N ILE A 569 -25.40 -10.48 -5.62
CA ILE A 569 -26.30 -10.31 -6.77
C ILE A 569 -26.13 -11.55 -7.66
N VAL A 570 -27.22 -12.22 -7.97
CA VAL A 570 -27.25 -13.40 -8.82
C VAL A 570 -28.17 -13.15 -10.02
N LYS A 571 -27.79 -13.63 -11.20
CA LYS A 571 -28.59 -13.46 -12.42
C LYS A 571 -28.54 -14.73 -13.24
N PRO A 572 -29.69 -15.39 -13.45
CA PRO A 572 -29.76 -16.50 -14.40
C PRO A 572 -29.52 -16.01 -15.84
N ALA A 573 -29.08 -16.91 -16.72
CA ALA A 573 -28.78 -16.59 -18.13
C ALA A 573 -30.00 -15.95 -18.85
N ALA A 574 -31.23 -16.39 -18.49
CA ALA A 574 -32.49 -15.87 -18.99
C ALA A 574 -33.30 -15.27 -17.82
N GLY A 575 -32.98 -14.05 -17.40
CA GLY A 575 -33.70 -13.42 -16.29
C GLY A 575 -33.11 -12.09 -15.85
N ALA A 576 -33.77 -11.46 -14.89
CA ALA A 576 -33.28 -10.25 -14.25
C ALA A 576 -32.37 -10.58 -13.06
N PRO A 577 -31.41 -9.71 -12.73
CA PRO A 577 -30.59 -9.90 -11.54
C PRO A 577 -31.45 -9.76 -10.27
N GLN A 578 -31.14 -10.55 -9.25
CA GLN A 578 -31.79 -10.56 -7.95
C GLN A 578 -30.77 -10.43 -6.83
N VAL A 579 -31.14 -9.72 -5.77
CA VAL A 579 -30.34 -9.60 -4.54
C VAL A 579 -30.68 -10.77 -3.60
N VAL A 580 -29.65 -11.42 -3.08
CA VAL A 580 -29.76 -12.47 -2.06
C VAL A 580 -28.89 -12.07 -0.87
N LEU A 581 -29.50 -11.76 0.28
CA LEU A 581 -28.78 -11.16 1.41
C LEU A 581 -29.30 -11.64 2.76
N GLY A 582 -28.69 -11.14 3.84
CA GLY A 582 -29.11 -11.43 5.20
C GLY A 582 -29.05 -12.92 5.56
N ALA A 583 -29.99 -13.37 6.40
CA ALA A 583 -30.07 -14.76 6.83
C ALA A 583 -30.43 -15.72 5.68
N ILE A 584 -31.29 -15.28 4.75
CA ILE A 584 -31.63 -16.04 3.53
C ILE A 584 -30.38 -16.19 2.67
N GLY A 585 -29.63 -15.12 2.46
CA GLY A 585 -28.37 -15.14 1.71
C GLY A 585 -27.29 -16.02 2.36
N ALA A 586 -27.21 -16.03 3.68
CA ALA A 586 -26.29 -16.91 4.40
C ALA A 586 -26.65 -18.39 4.20
N ALA A 587 -27.96 -18.75 4.35
CA ALA A 587 -28.43 -20.10 4.10
C ALA A 587 -28.25 -20.53 2.64
N TYR A 588 -28.50 -19.62 1.70
CA TYR A 588 -28.29 -19.86 0.28
C TYR A 588 -26.82 -20.16 -0.06
N ARG A 589 -25.87 -19.33 0.41
CA ARG A 589 -24.44 -19.57 0.22
C ARG A 589 -23.97 -20.87 0.87
N ALA A 590 -24.43 -21.16 2.10
CA ALA A 590 -24.13 -22.41 2.79
C ALA A 590 -24.65 -23.65 2.03
N GLY A 591 -25.73 -23.49 1.26
CA GLY A 591 -26.30 -24.51 0.38
C GLY A 591 -25.64 -24.62 -0.99
N GLY A 592 -24.54 -23.88 -1.27
CA GLY A 592 -23.84 -23.87 -2.55
C GLY A 592 -24.21 -22.74 -3.50
N GLY A 593 -25.05 -21.79 -3.06
CA GLY A 593 -25.43 -20.62 -3.86
C GLY A 593 -26.17 -20.99 -5.15
N ALA A 594 -25.86 -20.29 -6.25
CA ALA A 594 -26.45 -20.51 -7.57
C ALA A 594 -26.11 -21.90 -8.17
N GLU A 595 -24.99 -22.48 -7.77
CA GLU A 595 -24.57 -23.82 -8.19
C GLU A 595 -25.13 -24.93 -7.29
N GLY A 596 -25.74 -24.53 -6.17
CA GLY A 596 -26.38 -25.44 -5.22
C GLY A 596 -27.77 -25.90 -5.67
N PRO A 597 -28.43 -26.76 -4.86
CA PRO A 597 -29.72 -27.38 -5.22
C PRO A 597 -30.87 -26.39 -5.37
N MET A 598 -30.77 -25.16 -4.87
CA MET A 598 -31.81 -24.15 -5.02
C MET A 598 -31.78 -23.42 -6.38
N GLY A 599 -30.63 -23.42 -7.08
CA GLY A 599 -30.46 -22.66 -8.32
C GLY A 599 -30.48 -21.14 -8.10
N PHE A 600 -30.77 -20.36 -9.13
CA PHE A 600 -30.79 -18.89 -9.07
C PHE A 600 -32.02 -18.34 -8.35
N ALA A 601 -31.87 -17.21 -7.69
CA ALA A 601 -32.99 -16.47 -7.14
C ALA A 601 -33.86 -15.87 -8.27
N LEU A 602 -35.17 -16.02 -8.14
CA LEU A 602 -36.21 -15.55 -9.08
C LEU A 602 -36.87 -14.24 -8.61
N THR A 603 -36.79 -13.95 -7.31
CA THR A 603 -37.36 -12.74 -6.70
C THR A 603 -36.33 -12.14 -5.71
N GLY A 604 -36.56 -10.91 -5.29
CA GLY A 604 -36.01 -10.38 -4.06
C GLY A 604 -36.70 -11.03 -2.82
N GLU A 605 -36.27 -10.60 -1.61
CA GLU A 605 -36.95 -10.97 -0.36
C GLU A 605 -38.40 -10.44 -0.36
N ILE A 606 -39.33 -11.26 0.10
CA ILE A 606 -40.75 -10.97 0.24
C ILE A 606 -41.14 -11.08 1.71
N ASP A 607 -41.70 -10.03 2.26
CA ASP A 607 -42.20 -9.99 3.62
C ASP A 607 -43.47 -10.85 3.77
N ILE A 608 -43.49 -11.66 4.83
CA ILE A 608 -44.61 -12.53 5.21
C ILE A 608 -44.94 -12.36 6.68
N ARG A 609 -45.92 -13.15 7.16
CA ARG A 609 -46.43 -13.02 8.55
C ARG A 609 -45.34 -12.98 9.62
N ASP A 610 -45.64 -12.36 10.74
CA ASP A 610 -44.80 -12.31 11.96
C ASP A 610 -43.40 -11.73 11.74
N GLY A 611 -43.25 -10.83 10.76
CA GLY A 611 -41.96 -10.23 10.37
C GLY A 611 -41.01 -11.20 9.68
N GLY A 612 -41.53 -12.34 9.25
CA GLY A 612 -40.76 -13.31 8.46
C GLY A 612 -40.57 -12.89 7.02
N LYS A 613 -39.69 -13.58 6.33
CA LYS A 613 -39.35 -13.34 4.93
C LYS A 613 -39.21 -14.66 4.18
N PHE A 614 -39.45 -14.62 2.88
CA PHE A 614 -39.05 -15.70 2.00
C PHE A 614 -38.53 -15.17 0.69
N GLN A 615 -37.77 -16.00 0.00
CA GLN A 615 -37.28 -15.70 -1.35
C GLN A 615 -37.42 -16.94 -2.23
N ARG A 616 -37.86 -16.71 -3.49
CA ARG A 616 -38.06 -17.79 -4.48
C ARG A 616 -36.80 -18.02 -5.26
N PHE A 617 -36.49 -19.29 -5.51
CA PHE A 617 -35.40 -19.78 -6.31
C PHE A 617 -35.92 -20.74 -7.40
N GLU A 618 -35.06 -21.14 -8.33
CA GLU A 618 -35.45 -22.02 -9.46
C GLU A 618 -35.99 -23.37 -9.01
N HIS A 619 -35.53 -23.88 -7.86
CA HIS A 619 -35.85 -25.25 -7.40
C HIS A 619 -36.37 -25.28 -5.96
N GLY A 620 -37.02 -24.20 -5.51
CA GLY A 620 -37.60 -24.12 -4.17
C GLY A 620 -37.62 -22.71 -3.60
N ASN A 621 -37.89 -22.61 -2.31
CA ASN A 621 -37.88 -21.31 -1.61
C ASN A 621 -37.08 -21.42 -0.31
N ILE A 622 -36.48 -20.31 0.11
CA ILE A 622 -35.87 -20.19 1.45
C ILE A 622 -36.75 -19.27 2.29
N TYR A 623 -37.18 -19.77 3.44
CA TYR A 623 -38.00 -19.06 4.42
C TYR A 623 -37.16 -18.69 5.63
N TRP A 624 -37.41 -17.51 6.17
CA TRP A 624 -36.78 -17.04 7.41
C TRP A 624 -37.78 -16.44 8.35
N SER A 625 -37.62 -16.75 9.65
CA SER A 625 -38.19 -15.98 10.73
C SER A 625 -37.18 -15.84 11.88
N ALA A 626 -37.39 -14.85 12.75
CA ALA A 626 -36.50 -14.66 13.90
C ALA A 626 -36.48 -15.91 14.84
N ALA A 627 -37.56 -16.68 14.88
CA ALA A 627 -37.68 -17.86 15.72
C ALA A 627 -37.13 -19.14 15.08
N SER A 628 -37.21 -19.28 13.76
CA SER A 628 -36.81 -20.50 13.06
C SER A 628 -35.40 -20.43 12.43
N GLY A 629 -34.87 -19.23 12.15
CA GLY A 629 -33.74 -19.07 11.26
C GLY A 629 -34.14 -19.20 9.78
N ALA A 630 -33.17 -19.29 8.87
CA ALA A 630 -33.39 -19.43 7.44
C ALA A 630 -33.23 -20.86 6.98
N HIS A 631 -34.27 -21.43 6.35
CA HIS A 631 -34.27 -22.81 5.88
C HIS A 631 -34.89 -22.95 4.51
N GLY A 632 -34.23 -23.74 3.66
CA GLY A 632 -34.70 -24.09 2.34
C GLY A 632 -35.79 -25.18 2.36
N VAL A 633 -36.81 -24.99 1.54
CA VAL A 633 -37.80 -26.02 1.22
C VAL A 633 -37.73 -26.23 -0.29
N PRO A 634 -37.10 -27.31 -0.78
CA PRO A 634 -37.02 -27.63 -2.21
C PRO A 634 -38.41 -27.91 -2.81
N ASP A 635 -38.54 -27.62 -4.10
CA ASP A 635 -39.75 -28.04 -4.86
C ASP A 635 -39.98 -29.54 -4.76
N GLY A 636 -41.24 -29.95 -4.69
CA GLY A 636 -41.64 -31.34 -4.62
C GLY A 636 -42.78 -31.60 -3.68
N ALA A 637 -43.10 -32.88 -3.46
CA ALA A 637 -44.32 -33.29 -2.76
C ALA A 637 -44.46 -32.74 -1.32
N ILE A 638 -43.34 -32.51 -0.60
CA ILE A 638 -43.38 -31.88 0.73
C ILE A 638 -43.79 -30.42 0.64
N MET A 639 -43.18 -29.67 -0.31
CA MET A 639 -43.49 -28.28 -0.58
C MET A 639 -44.96 -28.12 -1.00
N ASP A 640 -45.41 -28.97 -1.95
CA ASP A 640 -46.78 -28.95 -2.47
C ASP A 640 -47.79 -29.24 -1.34
N HIS A 641 -47.53 -30.26 -0.54
CA HIS A 641 -48.38 -30.61 0.60
C HIS A 641 -48.47 -29.48 1.63
N TRP A 642 -47.30 -28.90 2.02
CA TRP A 642 -47.26 -27.77 2.93
C TRP A 642 -48.08 -26.57 2.37
N GLY A 643 -48.05 -26.37 1.04
CA GLY A 643 -48.87 -25.38 0.36
C GLY A 643 -50.37 -25.63 0.57
N THR A 644 -50.84 -26.88 0.46
CA THR A 644 -52.26 -27.22 0.69
C THR A 644 -52.72 -26.95 2.11
N THR A 645 -51.79 -26.92 3.08
CA THR A 645 -52.07 -26.64 4.51
C THR A 645 -51.96 -25.16 4.86
N GLY A 646 -51.62 -24.27 3.88
CA GLY A 646 -51.57 -22.80 4.04
C GLY A 646 -50.18 -22.25 4.31
N TRP A 647 -49.12 -22.95 3.89
CA TRP A 647 -47.74 -22.52 4.04
C TRP A 647 -47.39 -22.16 5.49
N GLU A 648 -46.60 -21.14 5.71
CA GLU A 648 -46.26 -20.59 7.01
C GLU A 648 -47.48 -20.07 7.80
N ASN A 649 -48.59 -19.79 7.14
CA ASN A 649 -49.85 -19.38 7.78
C ASN A 649 -50.67 -20.56 8.27
N GLY A 650 -50.33 -21.79 7.85
CA GLY A 650 -50.97 -23.02 8.25
C GLY A 650 -50.46 -23.58 9.60
N PRO A 651 -50.96 -24.74 9.98
CA PRO A 651 -50.64 -25.34 11.29
C PRO A 651 -49.17 -25.77 11.43
N PHE A 652 -48.43 -25.90 10.35
CA PHE A 652 -47.01 -26.25 10.38
C PHE A 652 -46.09 -25.06 10.68
N GLY A 653 -46.53 -23.83 10.36
CA GLY A 653 -45.67 -22.64 10.53
C GLY A 653 -44.42 -22.68 9.64
N TYR A 654 -43.35 -22.06 10.10
CA TYR A 654 -42.06 -21.95 9.36
C TYR A 654 -41.26 -23.27 9.41
N PRO A 655 -40.44 -23.55 8.38
CA PRO A 655 -39.44 -24.62 8.45
C PRO A 655 -38.39 -24.31 9.53
N VAL A 656 -37.94 -25.34 10.25
CA VAL A 656 -36.96 -25.21 11.35
C VAL A 656 -35.65 -25.97 11.13
N GLY A 657 -35.49 -26.58 9.96
CA GLY A 657 -34.30 -27.30 9.54
C GLY A 657 -34.29 -27.55 8.03
N PRO A 658 -33.18 -28.03 7.47
CA PRO A 658 -33.13 -28.44 6.09
C PRO A 658 -33.93 -29.72 5.85
N GLN A 659 -34.38 -29.90 4.59
CA GLN A 659 -34.90 -31.20 4.16
C GLN A 659 -33.80 -32.26 4.23
N LYS A 660 -34.08 -33.42 4.83
CA LYS A 660 -33.10 -34.46 5.06
C LYS A 660 -33.62 -35.84 4.57
N GLN A 661 -32.70 -36.68 4.17
CA GLN A 661 -32.96 -38.10 3.93
C GLN A 661 -33.26 -38.80 5.26
N ILE A 662 -34.19 -39.72 5.27
CA ILE A 662 -34.52 -40.54 6.45
C ILE A 662 -34.15 -42.02 6.23
N PRO A 663 -33.81 -42.78 7.31
CA PRO A 663 -33.40 -44.17 7.19
C PRO A 663 -34.44 -45.10 6.54
N ALA A 664 -35.71 -44.74 6.58
CA ALA A 664 -36.80 -45.50 5.95
C ALA A 664 -36.89 -45.35 4.43
N GLY A 665 -35.95 -44.60 3.84
CA GLY A 665 -35.93 -44.32 2.38
C GLY A 665 -36.97 -43.29 1.99
N GLY A 666 -36.66 -42.02 2.18
CA GLY A 666 -37.52 -40.89 1.82
C GLY A 666 -36.97 -39.57 2.33
N LEU A 667 -37.76 -38.51 2.26
CA LEU A 667 -37.41 -37.15 2.65
C LEU A 667 -38.26 -36.71 3.86
N GLU A 668 -37.67 -35.90 4.73
CA GLU A 668 -38.34 -35.27 5.86
C GLU A 668 -37.99 -33.78 5.89
N GLN A 669 -38.99 -32.98 6.15
CA GLN A 669 -38.84 -31.54 6.47
C GLN A 669 -39.49 -31.27 7.83
N GLU A 670 -38.73 -30.66 8.74
CA GLU A 670 -39.24 -30.23 10.02
C GLU A 670 -39.74 -28.79 9.97
N PHE A 671 -40.88 -28.55 10.64
CA PHE A 671 -41.54 -27.24 10.77
C PHE A 671 -41.82 -26.96 12.25
N GLN A 672 -42.13 -25.71 12.57
CA GLN A 672 -42.47 -25.31 13.94
C GLN A 672 -43.60 -26.17 14.57
N GLY A 673 -44.65 -26.49 13.78
CA GLY A 673 -45.81 -27.22 14.21
C GLY A 673 -45.74 -28.73 13.97
N GLY A 674 -44.62 -29.29 13.52
CA GLY A 674 -44.51 -30.72 13.28
C GLY A 674 -43.51 -31.07 12.17
N TRP A 675 -43.75 -32.16 11.47
CA TRP A 675 -42.93 -32.56 10.31
C TRP A 675 -43.81 -33.10 9.17
N ILE A 676 -43.29 -33.00 7.94
CA ILE A 676 -43.85 -33.60 6.74
C ILE A 676 -42.81 -34.52 6.12
N ARG A 677 -43.19 -35.76 5.76
CA ARG A 677 -42.34 -36.76 5.13
C ARG A 677 -42.88 -37.20 3.80
N GLN A 678 -42.00 -37.54 2.89
CA GLN A 678 -42.32 -38.26 1.67
C GLN A 678 -41.63 -39.64 1.74
N ILE A 679 -42.41 -40.74 1.80
CA ILE A 679 -41.91 -42.11 1.83
C ILE A 679 -42.62 -42.92 0.72
N ASN A 680 -41.84 -43.50 -0.20
CA ASN A 680 -42.39 -44.30 -1.31
C ASN A 680 -43.47 -43.56 -2.12
N GLY A 681 -43.29 -42.23 -2.32
CA GLY A 681 -44.23 -41.37 -3.02
C GLY A 681 -45.49 -40.96 -2.25
N LYS A 682 -45.62 -41.38 -0.99
CA LYS A 682 -46.73 -40.97 -0.10
C LYS A 682 -46.27 -39.91 0.88
N ILE A 683 -47.18 -39.02 1.19
CA ILE A 683 -46.99 -38.00 2.23
C ILE A 683 -47.50 -38.53 3.57
N GLU A 684 -46.68 -38.37 4.59
CA GLU A 684 -47.00 -38.57 5.99
C GLU A 684 -46.72 -37.27 6.75
N GLU A 685 -47.58 -36.94 7.72
CA GLU A 685 -47.40 -35.75 8.55
C GLU A 685 -47.67 -36.07 10.03
N ALA A 686 -47.01 -35.32 10.90
CA ALA A 686 -47.39 -35.28 12.31
C ALA A 686 -47.32 -33.82 12.78
N ARG A 687 -48.27 -33.47 13.64
CA ARG A 687 -48.36 -32.15 14.28
C ARG A 687 -47.93 -32.29 15.75
N ARG A 688 -47.29 -31.23 16.23
CA ARG A 688 -46.92 -31.12 17.63
C ARG A 688 -48.06 -30.53 18.46
#